data_71e99c7f62a9c6a667d63c46fe19d48f
#
_entry.id   71e99c7f62a9c6a667d63c46fe19d48f
#
_cell.length_a   1.000
_cell.length_b   1.000
_cell.length_c   1.000
_cell.angle_alpha   90.00
_cell.angle_beta   90.00
_cell.angle_gamma   90.00
#
_symmetry.space_group_name_H-M   'P 1'
#
loop_
_entity.id
_entity.type
_entity.pdbx_description
1 polymer ?
#
loop_
_entity_poly.entity_id
_entity_poly.type
_entity_poly.pdbx_seq_one_letter_code
_entity_poly.pdbx_strand_id
1 'polypeptide(L)'
;MPSDSVSLPLYEDEDCNDYTEPSPRQVLRIAINLKNLIDILIPSPIPVHSLTEDSTFLSEKVMTAVYGAAGGDGKGKGSSARRYQASLVFCLLKVAGWYSSLAENELSNTELYETRQVTAENIAATLIDRESDVKYLFLSLLCHRYSINLNDVDADPENALELAVDMHSTTIIASSGYQRCIKWLWRGWIVQSSQDPSEYVLFRGISNTEFSSRFDPDRIKTPLYQNILEILFSFLYLFVFTVIVNTDSSAHHLGAWEWAYYLATIGFSLDEVIKFSHIGVNYLQFSNAFNDCMYTIVLFSMAIRLCGISATNPDKNINLNIMSYRILSLAAPFMWTRMLLFLDVYQFVGTMIIIIKKMMKESIIFFVMLTFILIGFLQAFLGLDQADGKRDLTKFIIQCLLRTVLSGPDFDSIGRFAYPYGSVLYYSFTFIVVLILLNVLIALYSQAYSDVVENATDEYLAQYSSKILKYVRAPDAKIFCPPLNLIEIFLLDIPLSWWMRKEYYIAICDRVMLVLYFPLLIFIANYESQVAKRVNYNRQVHVADDANEIDTEWNLSDGFDSDENPHRHVNKSQRLQQRAEQEEPSFTKHFSSWSTNLDELKPPITESQNVGIPWQYFKLYEKIDKLTVLLTEVIQDNQELKKQLHETSRS
;
A
#
# COMPACT_ATOMS: atom_id res chain seq x y z
N MET A 1 -49.29 3.26 -7.40
CA MET A 1 -48.35 3.92 -6.51
C MET A 1 -47.12 3.04 -6.49
N PRO A 2 -46.04 3.40 -7.12
CA PRO A 2 -44.78 2.69 -6.96
C PRO A 2 -44.16 3.12 -5.64
N SER A 3 -43.79 2.15 -4.84
CA SER A 3 -43.00 2.35 -3.63
C SER A 3 -41.62 2.86 -4.03
N ASP A 4 -41.35 4.10 -3.75
CA ASP A 4 -40.02 4.68 -3.77
C ASP A 4 -39.16 3.92 -2.74
N SER A 5 -38.41 2.93 -3.23
CA SER A 5 -37.26 2.42 -2.53
C SER A 5 -36.17 3.49 -2.62
N VAL A 6 -36.23 4.44 -1.70
CA VAL A 6 -35.11 5.33 -1.43
C VAL A 6 -33.98 4.43 -0.97
N SER A 7 -33.03 4.18 -1.83
CA SER A 7 -31.73 3.63 -1.45
C SER A 7 -31.11 4.64 -0.51
N LEU A 8 -31.18 4.37 0.79
CA LEU A 8 -30.45 5.15 1.80
C LEU A 8 -28.97 5.15 1.41
N PRO A 9 -28.32 6.30 1.35
CA PRO A 9 -26.91 6.35 1.05
C PRO A 9 -26.16 5.50 2.08
N LEU A 10 -25.33 4.59 1.60
CA LEU A 10 -24.52 3.66 2.40
C LEU A 10 -23.37 4.36 3.17
N TYR A 11 -23.27 5.67 3.08
CA TYR A 11 -22.16 6.48 3.61
C TYR A 11 -22.67 7.45 4.68
N GLU A 12 -21.92 7.61 5.77
CA GLU A 12 -22.24 8.56 6.83
C GLU A 12 -21.89 10.00 6.41
N ASP A 13 -22.90 10.77 6.03
CA ASP A 13 -22.77 12.20 5.78
C ASP A 13 -23.03 13.06 7.05
N GLU A 14 -23.32 12.41 8.18
CA GLU A 14 -23.70 13.12 9.41
C GLU A 14 -22.51 13.44 10.25
N ASP A 15 -21.81 14.38 10.28
CA ASP A 15 -20.86 14.98 11.24
C ASP A 15 -19.57 15.59 10.63
N CYS A 16 -19.34 15.45 9.32
CA CYS A 16 -18.20 16.16 8.69
C CYS A 16 -18.48 17.64 8.44
N ASN A 17 -19.74 18.07 8.49
CA ASN A 17 -20.16 19.41 8.05
C ASN A 17 -19.93 20.56 9.06
N ASP A 18 -19.47 20.29 10.27
CA ASP A 18 -19.14 21.36 11.23
C ASP A 18 -17.70 21.92 11.09
N TYR A 19 -16.88 21.31 10.23
CA TYR A 19 -15.51 21.75 9.99
C TYR A 19 -15.41 22.45 8.62
N THR A 20 -15.68 23.77 8.59
CA THR A 20 -15.26 24.56 7.43
C THR A 20 -13.74 24.48 7.30
N GLU A 21 -13.26 24.04 6.15
CA GLU A 21 -11.84 23.82 5.85
C GLU A 21 -10.99 25.08 6.06
N PRO A 22 -9.72 24.95 6.53
CA PRO A 22 -8.81 26.07 6.56
C PRO A 22 -8.47 26.48 5.12
N SER A 23 -8.48 27.79 4.83
CA SER A 23 -8.13 28.28 3.50
C SER A 23 -6.65 27.98 3.17
N PRO A 24 -6.27 27.83 1.87
CA PRO A 24 -4.88 27.56 1.47
C PRO A 24 -3.84 28.54 2.04
N ARG A 25 -4.22 29.80 2.21
CA ARG A 25 -3.38 30.83 2.85
C ARG A 25 -3.21 30.61 4.36
N GLN A 26 -4.23 30.08 5.03
CA GLN A 26 -4.13 29.73 6.44
C GLN A 26 -3.25 28.51 6.67
N VAL A 27 -3.36 27.49 5.79
CA VAL A 27 -2.48 26.31 5.79
C VAL A 27 -1.02 26.72 5.60
N LEU A 28 -0.74 27.61 4.63
CA LEU A 28 0.61 28.16 4.43
C LEU A 28 1.14 28.86 5.68
N ARG A 29 0.31 29.68 6.35
CA ARG A 29 0.71 30.38 7.58
C ARG A 29 1.07 29.41 8.70
N ILE A 30 0.30 28.34 8.86
CA ILE A 30 0.58 27.28 9.84
C ILE A 30 1.92 26.60 9.51
N ALA A 31 2.15 26.24 8.24
CA ALA A 31 3.41 25.65 7.81
C ALA A 31 4.62 26.56 8.07
N ILE A 32 4.50 27.87 7.80
CA ILE A 32 5.57 28.85 8.10
C ILE A 32 5.82 28.97 9.62
N ASN A 33 4.77 28.97 10.43
CA ASN A 33 4.92 29.00 11.89
C ASN A 33 5.65 27.74 12.39
N LEU A 34 5.31 26.56 11.86
CA LEU A 34 5.98 25.31 12.19
C LEU A 34 7.43 25.29 11.72
N LYS A 35 7.72 25.80 10.52
CA LYS A 35 9.09 25.95 10.04
C LYS A 35 9.93 26.82 10.99
N ASN A 36 9.40 27.98 11.39
CA ASN A 36 10.08 28.87 12.33
C ASN A 36 10.29 28.21 13.70
N LEU A 37 9.33 27.43 14.18
CA LEU A 37 9.46 26.66 15.41
C LEU A 37 10.62 25.66 15.30
N ILE A 38 10.72 24.90 14.21
CA ILE A 38 11.78 23.92 13.99
C ILE A 38 13.13 24.61 13.83
N ASP A 39 13.21 25.77 13.14
CA ASP A 39 14.44 26.57 13.02
C ASP A 39 14.97 27.00 14.40
N ILE A 40 14.08 27.33 15.34
CA ILE A 40 14.45 27.70 16.72
C ILE A 40 14.85 26.45 17.54
N LEU A 41 14.19 25.32 17.34
CA LEU A 41 14.49 24.07 18.06
C LEU A 41 15.85 23.50 17.65
N ILE A 42 16.20 23.58 16.38
CA ILE A 42 17.42 23.02 15.80
C ILE A 42 18.27 24.16 15.18
N PRO A 43 19.00 24.92 15.97
CA PRO A 43 19.84 26.02 15.46
C PRO A 43 21.18 25.53 14.86
N SER A 44 21.63 24.32 15.20
CA SER A 44 22.89 23.73 14.76
C SER A 44 22.69 22.26 14.38
N PRO A 45 23.53 21.69 13.50
CA PRO A 45 23.44 20.29 13.12
C PRO A 45 23.66 19.40 14.36
N ILE A 46 22.79 18.40 14.52
CA ILE A 46 22.81 17.42 15.59
C ILE A 46 22.79 16.04 14.93
N PRO A 47 23.59 15.06 15.38
CA PRO A 47 23.57 13.73 14.82
C PRO A 47 22.15 13.12 14.87
N VAL A 48 21.65 12.62 13.75
CA VAL A 48 20.29 12.09 13.62
C VAL A 48 20.01 10.97 14.65
N HIS A 49 21.02 10.16 14.99
CA HIS A 49 20.92 9.12 16.03
C HIS A 49 20.60 9.64 17.44
N SER A 50 20.77 10.94 17.70
CA SER A 50 20.41 11.54 19.00
C SER A 50 18.97 12.06 19.05
N LEU A 51 18.23 12.01 17.91
CA LEU A 51 16.84 12.41 17.79
C LEU A 51 15.90 11.21 17.99
N THR A 52 16.08 10.48 19.07
CA THR A 52 15.20 9.37 19.44
C THR A 52 13.89 9.88 20.08
N GLU A 53 12.87 9.03 20.14
CA GLU A 53 11.55 9.33 20.71
C GLU A 53 11.60 9.91 22.14
N ASP A 54 12.61 9.55 22.94
CA ASP A 54 12.83 10.04 24.31
C ASP A 54 13.63 11.35 24.37
N SER A 55 13.87 12.00 23.23
CA SER A 55 14.69 13.21 23.20
C SER A 55 13.94 14.43 23.78
N THR A 56 14.70 15.40 24.31
CA THR A 56 14.17 16.67 24.81
C THR A 56 13.43 17.48 23.76
N PHE A 57 13.60 17.16 22.48
CA PHE A 57 12.94 17.79 21.32
C PHE A 57 11.47 17.42 21.18
N LEU A 58 11.03 16.28 21.75
CA LEU A 58 9.62 15.83 21.76
C LEU A 58 8.92 16.12 23.10
N SER A 59 9.44 17.05 23.87
CA SER A 59 8.86 17.43 25.17
C SER A 59 7.42 17.96 25.02
N GLU A 60 6.62 17.84 26.08
CA GLU A 60 5.24 18.34 26.11
C GLU A 60 5.12 19.84 25.81
N LYS A 61 6.18 20.61 26.15
CA LYS A 61 6.27 22.04 25.82
C LYS A 61 6.35 22.29 24.32
N VAL A 62 7.14 21.45 23.61
CA VAL A 62 7.27 21.54 22.14
C VAL A 62 5.95 21.16 21.48
N MET A 63 5.29 20.08 21.94
CA MET A 63 3.99 19.67 21.43
C MET A 63 2.92 20.75 21.65
N THR A 64 2.93 21.40 22.82
CA THR A 64 2.04 22.55 23.09
C THR A 64 2.31 23.70 22.12
N ALA A 65 3.58 23.99 21.81
CA ALA A 65 3.94 25.02 20.84
C ALA A 65 3.52 24.63 19.41
N VAL A 66 3.61 23.36 19.03
CA VAL A 66 3.11 22.82 17.73
C VAL A 66 1.61 23.05 17.61
N TYR A 67 0.83 22.68 18.62
CA TYR A 67 -0.62 22.97 18.63
C TYR A 67 -0.89 24.49 18.58
N GLY A 68 -0.10 25.29 19.28
CA GLY A 68 -0.16 26.74 19.25
C GLY A 68 0.14 27.38 17.88
N ALA A 69 0.99 26.73 17.07
CA ALA A 69 1.30 27.18 15.71
C ALA A 69 0.05 27.18 14.80
N ALA A 70 -0.90 26.32 15.07
CA ALA A 70 -2.21 26.27 14.42
C ALA A 70 -3.23 27.30 14.95
N GLY A 71 -2.86 28.12 15.94
CA GLY A 71 -3.71 29.22 16.45
C GLY A 71 -4.71 28.80 17.55
N GLY A 72 -4.42 27.77 18.34
CA GLY A 72 -5.14 27.38 19.53
C GLY A 72 -4.41 27.75 20.82
N ASP A 73 -5.11 27.74 21.96
CA ASP A 73 -4.52 27.94 23.29
C ASP A 73 -3.75 26.70 23.83
N GLY A 74 -3.34 25.81 22.95
CA GLY A 74 -2.52 24.62 23.21
C GLY A 74 -3.23 23.51 24.00
N LYS A 75 -4.46 23.75 24.46
CA LYS A 75 -5.22 22.79 25.28
C LYS A 75 -6.27 21.97 24.49
N GLY A 76 -6.34 22.14 23.18
CA GLY A 76 -7.09 21.28 22.25
C GLY A 76 -8.60 21.17 22.45
N LYS A 77 -9.22 22.03 23.25
CA LYS A 77 -10.64 21.92 23.62
C LYS A 77 -11.50 23.04 23.06
N GLY A 78 -11.51 23.21 21.75
CA GLY A 78 -12.47 24.11 21.11
C GLY A 78 -12.65 23.70 19.65
N SER A 79 -13.88 23.70 19.14
CA SER A 79 -14.18 23.27 17.76
C SER A 79 -13.39 24.05 16.70
N SER A 80 -13.14 25.34 16.90
CA SER A 80 -12.34 26.16 16.00
C SER A 80 -10.83 25.82 16.02
N ALA A 81 -10.28 25.43 17.19
CA ALA A 81 -8.88 25.02 17.29
C ALA A 81 -8.66 23.68 16.60
N ARG A 82 -9.55 22.71 16.78
CA ARG A 82 -9.47 21.38 16.15
C ARG A 82 -9.45 21.45 14.63
N ARG A 83 -10.19 22.38 14.05
CA ARG A 83 -10.20 22.64 12.58
C ARG A 83 -8.81 22.96 12.03
N TYR A 84 -8.07 23.85 12.67
CA TYR A 84 -6.73 24.24 12.22
C TYR A 84 -5.68 23.18 12.57
N GLN A 85 -5.87 22.50 13.70
CA GLN A 85 -4.99 21.39 14.11
C GLN A 85 -5.06 20.19 13.17
N ALA A 86 -6.18 19.98 12.47
CA ALA A 86 -6.33 18.94 11.47
C ALA A 86 -5.30 19.02 10.32
N SER A 87 -4.82 20.23 9.98
CA SER A 87 -3.80 20.41 8.93
C SER A 87 -2.35 20.26 9.42
N LEU A 88 -2.10 20.06 10.74
CA LEU A 88 -0.74 20.06 11.30
C LEU A 88 0.16 18.99 10.70
N VAL A 89 -0.31 17.76 10.56
CA VAL A 89 0.46 16.66 9.99
C VAL A 89 0.85 16.96 8.54
N PHE A 90 -0.11 17.43 7.75
CA PHE A 90 0.14 17.87 6.37
C PHE A 90 1.15 19.01 6.30
N CYS A 91 1.00 20.03 7.17
CA CYS A 91 1.94 21.17 7.22
C CYS A 91 3.36 20.73 7.60
N LEU A 92 3.51 19.83 8.57
CA LEU A 92 4.81 19.29 8.98
C LEU A 92 5.48 18.52 7.85
N LEU A 93 4.73 17.70 7.10
CA LEU A 93 5.24 17.03 5.91
C LEU A 93 5.69 18.03 4.84
N LYS A 94 4.91 19.08 4.57
CA LYS A 94 5.34 20.14 3.62
C LYS A 94 6.62 20.85 4.10
N VAL A 95 6.74 21.11 5.39
CA VAL A 95 7.97 21.70 5.98
C VAL A 95 9.16 20.74 5.86
N ALA A 96 8.96 19.45 6.10
CA ALA A 96 9.99 18.42 5.87
C ALA A 96 10.45 18.42 4.39
N GLY A 97 9.51 18.50 3.44
CA GLY A 97 9.83 18.61 2.01
C GLY A 97 10.60 19.87 1.66
N TRP A 98 10.31 21.01 2.29
CA TRP A 98 11.10 22.23 2.09
C TRP A 98 12.53 22.07 2.61
N TYR A 99 12.73 21.42 3.76
CA TYR A 99 14.09 21.15 4.26
C TYR A 99 14.84 20.15 3.39
N SER A 100 14.17 19.11 2.87
CA SER A 100 14.77 18.20 1.89
C SER A 100 15.25 18.93 0.64
N SER A 101 14.42 19.82 0.08
CA SER A 101 14.80 20.63 -1.07
C SER A 101 15.96 21.60 -0.75
N LEU A 102 16.02 22.15 0.46
CA LEU A 102 17.13 22.99 0.89
C LEU A 102 18.42 22.18 1.05
N ALA A 103 18.34 20.95 1.58
CA ALA A 103 19.48 20.05 1.72
C ALA A 103 20.11 19.71 0.36
N GLU A 104 19.29 19.51 -0.67
CA GLU A 104 19.77 19.26 -2.04
C GLU A 104 20.42 20.50 -2.69
N ASN A 105 19.91 21.70 -2.41
CA ASN A 105 20.39 22.94 -3.03
C ASN A 105 21.58 23.56 -2.30
N GLU A 106 21.66 23.43 -0.97
CA GLU A 106 22.69 24.03 -0.12
C GLU A 106 23.58 22.96 0.52
N LEU A 107 24.49 22.40 -0.24
CA LEU A 107 25.38 21.30 0.19
C LEU A 107 26.22 21.62 1.43
N SER A 108 26.46 22.91 1.74
CA SER A 108 27.22 23.33 2.95
C SER A 108 26.45 23.10 4.25
N ASN A 109 25.12 23.07 4.20
CA ASN A 109 24.23 22.97 5.35
C ASN A 109 23.34 21.71 5.31
N THR A 110 23.69 20.72 4.47
CA THR A 110 22.90 19.50 4.26
C THR A 110 22.57 18.83 5.58
N GLU A 111 23.54 18.58 6.45
CA GLU A 111 23.37 17.91 7.73
C GLU A 111 22.39 18.66 8.67
N LEU A 112 22.39 19.99 8.63
CA LEU A 112 21.44 20.80 9.40
C LEU A 112 20.00 20.62 8.88
N TYR A 113 19.83 20.69 7.55
CA TYR A 113 18.51 20.58 6.95
C TYR A 113 17.96 19.16 7.06
N GLU A 114 18.78 18.12 6.93
CA GLU A 114 18.39 16.74 7.20
C GLU A 114 17.93 16.54 8.64
N THR A 115 18.66 17.11 9.62
CA THR A 115 18.25 17.06 11.03
C THR A 115 16.90 17.72 11.26
N ARG A 116 16.65 18.87 10.64
CA ARG A 116 15.38 19.60 10.71
C ARG A 116 14.25 18.84 10.05
N GLN A 117 14.50 18.19 8.91
CA GLN A 117 13.55 17.31 8.22
C GLN A 117 13.11 16.18 9.13
N VAL A 118 14.06 15.41 9.68
CA VAL A 118 13.78 14.28 10.58
C VAL A 118 13.03 14.74 11.84
N THR A 119 13.37 15.93 12.36
CA THR A 119 12.64 16.50 13.51
C THR A 119 11.18 16.80 13.16
N ALA A 120 10.91 17.36 11.96
CA ALA A 120 9.55 17.61 11.50
C ALA A 120 8.75 16.30 11.37
N GLU A 121 9.37 15.26 10.82
CA GLU A 121 8.77 13.93 10.67
C GLU A 121 8.48 13.27 12.03
N ASN A 122 9.40 13.34 12.99
CA ASN A 122 9.21 12.81 14.35
C ASN A 122 8.07 13.52 15.09
N ILE A 123 7.96 14.85 14.96
CA ILE A 123 6.84 15.61 15.53
C ILE A 123 5.52 15.17 14.89
N ALA A 124 5.47 14.98 13.57
CA ALA A 124 4.28 14.51 12.88
C ALA A 124 3.86 13.10 13.32
N ALA A 125 4.81 12.17 13.42
CA ALA A 125 4.57 10.82 13.91
C ALA A 125 4.02 10.82 15.35
N THR A 126 4.61 11.66 16.22
CA THR A 126 4.14 11.82 17.61
C THR A 126 2.72 12.39 17.68
N LEU A 127 2.34 13.31 16.79
CA LEU A 127 0.97 13.83 16.69
C LEU A 127 -0.03 12.73 16.31
N ILE A 128 0.34 11.89 15.33
CA ILE A 128 -0.49 10.78 14.87
C ILE A 128 -0.71 9.76 16.00
N ASP A 129 0.34 9.39 16.74
CA ASP A 129 0.25 8.38 17.79
C ASP A 129 -0.42 8.88 19.07
N ARG A 130 -0.42 10.20 19.33
CA ARG A 130 -1.11 10.81 20.48
C ARG A 130 -2.61 11.03 20.27
N GLU A 131 -3.08 11.03 19.02
CA GLU A 131 -4.50 11.26 18.76
C GLU A 131 -5.33 10.01 19.13
N SER A 132 -6.28 10.20 20.03
CA SER A 132 -7.13 9.11 20.52
C SER A 132 -8.42 8.95 19.72
N ASP A 133 -8.88 10.01 19.06
CA ASP A 133 -10.08 9.98 18.24
C ASP A 133 -9.77 9.41 16.85
N VAL A 134 -10.11 8.14 16.67
CA VAL A 134 -9.85 7.40 15.44
C VAL A 134 -10.51 8.02 14.22
N LYS A 135 -11.73 8.56 14.35
CA LYS A 135 -12.43 9.24 13.24
C LYS A 135 -11.68 10.50 12.82
N TYR A 136 -11.35 11.34 13.79
CA TYR A 136 -10.62 12.58 13.54
C TYR A 136 -9.24 12.31 12.94
N LEU A 137 -8.51 11.33 13.48
CA LEU A 137 -7.21 10.91 12.97
C LEU A 137 -7.29 10.49 11.50
N PHE A 138 -8.25 9.60 11.16
CA PHE A 138 -8.30 9.05 9.82
C PHE A 138 -8.89 10.02 8.81
N LEU A 139 -10.03 10.62 9.11
CA LEU A 139 -10.74 11.46 8.14
C LEU A 139 -10.15 12.86 8.02
N SER A 140 -9.78 13.48 9.15
CA SER A 140 -9.36 14.89 9.14
C SER A 140 -7.85 15.09 9.08
N LEU A 141 -7.05 14.31 9.86
CA LEU A 141 -5.60 14.47 9.88
C LEU A 141 -4.91 13.81 8.68
N LEU A 142 -5.35 12.60 8.29
CA LEU A 142 -4.61 11.76 7.34
C LEU A 142 -5.22 11.76 5.95
N CYS A 143 -6.53 11.53 5.81
CA CYS A 143 -7.17 11.38 4.51
C CYS A 143 -7.64 12.69 3.88
N HIS A 144 -7.92 13.72 4.68
CA HIS A 144 -8.40 15.00 4.15
C HIS A 144 -7.35 15.68 3.28
N ARG A 145 -7.79 16.25 2.16
CA ARG A 145 -6.91 16.93 1.20
C ARG A 145 -6.80 18.41 1.52
N TYR A 146 -5.59 18.86 1.75
CA TYR A 146 -5.27 20.28 1.99
C TYR A 146 -4.49 20.85 0.81
N SER A 147 -4.69 22.13 0.51
CA SER A 147 -3.87 22.86 -0.44
C SER A 147 -3.09 23.97 0.25
N ILE A 148 -1.97 24.38 -0.35
CA ILE A 148 -1.13 25.50 0.09
C ILE A 148 -1.10 26.54 -1.00
N ASN A 149 -1.27 27.82 -0.64
CA ASN A 149 -1.11 28.94 -1.56
C ASN A 149 0.35 29.35 -1.65
N LEU A 150 0.98 29.11 -2.79
CA LEU A 150 2.35 29.52 -3.08
C LEU A 150 2.33 30.56 -4.20
N ASN A 151 2.85 31.77 -3.94
CA ASN A 151 2.92 32.86 -4.92
C ASN A 151 1.57 33.23 -5.55
N ASP A 152 0.50 33.31 -4.72
CA ASP A 152 -0.87 33.57 -5.11
C ASP A 152 -1.50 32.51 -6.05
N VAL A 153 -0.88 31.34 -6.17
CA VAL A 153 -1.42 30.18 -6.86
C VAL A 153 -1.67 29.08 -5.82
N ASP A 154 -2.88 28.52 -5.81
CA ASP A 154 -3.21 27.39 -4.96
C ASP A 154 -2.63 26.12 -5.58
N ALA A 155 -1.83 25.38 -4.80
CA ALA A 155 -1.32 24.08 -5.19
C ALA A 155 -2.46 23.04 -5.24
N ASP A 156 -2.28 21.98 -6.01
CA ASP A 156 -3.22 20.88 -6.05
C ASP A 156 -3.44 20.31 -4.64
N PRO A 157 -4.70 19.98 -4.28
CA PRO A 157 -5.01 19.46 -2.96
C PRO A 157 -4.43 18.04 -2.79
N GLU A 158 -3.62 17.85 -1.74
CA GLU A 158 -2.98 16.59 -1.38
C GLU A 158 -3.32 16.20 0.06
N ASN A 159 -3.33 14.91 0.37
CA ASN A 159 -3.51 14.43 1.73
C ASN A 159 -2.17 14.05 2.38
N ALA A 160 -2.18 13.93 3.71
CA ALA A 160 -0.97 13.58 4.46
C ALA A 160 -0.47 12.15 4.15
N LEU A 161 -1.38 11.21 3.81
CA LEU A 161 -1.00 9.85 3.45
C LEU A 161 -0.20 9.80 2.15
N GLU A 162 -0.71 10.47 1.12
CA GLU A 162 -0.05 10.54 -0.20
C GLU A 162 1.29 11.24 -0.10
N LEU A 163 1.33 12.37 0.61
CA LEU A 163 2.54 13.17 0.78
C LEU A 163 3.64 12.41 1.54
N ALA A 164 3.29 11.64 2.61
CA ALA A 164 4.25 10.84 3.35
C ALA A 164 4.90 9.75 2.48
N VAL A 165 4.12 9.11 1.59
CA VAL A 165 4.64 8.11 0.66
C VAL A 165 5.48 8.73 -0.44
N ASP A 166 5.09 9.88 -0.98
CA ASP A 166 5.83 10.57 -2.05
C ASP A 166 7.17 11.10 -1.57
N MET A 167 7.24 11.54 -0.33
CA MET A 167 8.48 11.94 0.34
C MET A 167 9.28 10.77 0.90
N HIS A 168 8.73 9.55 0.86
CA HIS A 168 9.35 8.36 1.46
C HIS A 168 9.70 8.56 2.95
N SER A 169 8.80 9.24 3.70
CA SER A 169 8.96 9.49 5.13
C SER A 169 8.66 8.22 5.95
N THR A 170 9.66 7.36 6.11
CA THR A 170 9.51 6.06 6.78
C THR A 170 9.09 6.21 8.24
N THR A 171 9.53 7.24 8.93
CA THR A 171 9.17 7.54 10.32
C THR A 171 7.67 7.74 10.51
N ILE A 172 7.04 8.53 9.64
CA ILE A 172 5.59 8.77 9.69
C ILE A 172 4.83 7.52 9.26
N ILE A 173 5.30 6.88 8.19
CA ILE A 173 4.67 5.66 7.66
C ILE A 173 4.72 4.52 8.67
N ALA A 174 5.77 4.40 9.47
CA ALA A 174 5.91 3.39 10.52
C ALA A 174 5.02 3.66 11.75
N SER A 175 4.48 4.88 11.92
CA SER A 175 3.60 5.19 13.06
C SER A 175 2.35 4.31 13.09
N SER A 176 1.92 3.94 14.30
CA SER A 176 0.82 2.99 14.50
C SER A 176 -0.50 3.51 13.93
N GLY A 177 -0.79 4.79 14.13
CA GLY A 177 -1.99 5.44 13.63
C GLY A 177 -2.05 5.49 12.10
N TYR A 178 -0.92 5.78 11.44
CA TYR A 178 -0.82 5.77 9.99
C TYR A 178 -1.06 4.36 9.41
N GLN A 179 -0.39 3.34 9.94
CA GLN A 179 -0.54 1.96 9.48
C GLN A 179 -1.95 1.41 9.70
N ARG A 180 -2.58 1.83 10.79
CA ARG A 180 -3.97 1.48 11.06
C ARG A 180 -4.92 2.12 10.04
N CYS A 181 -4.71 3.39 9.66
CA CYS A 181 -5.46 4.05 8.60
C CYS A 181 -5.29 3.33 7.24
N ILE A 182 -4.06 2.98 6.87
CA ILE A 182 -3.75 2.22 5.65
C ILE A 182 -4.47 0.86 5.64
N LYS A 183 -4.52 0.15 6.77
CA LYS A 183 -5.28 -1.11 6.87
C LYS A 183 -6.79 -0.92 6.69
N TRP A 184 -7.35 0.17 7.18
CA TRP A 184 -8.76 0.50 7.00
C TRP A 184 -9.08 0.84 5.55
N LEU A 185 -8.21 1.58 4.87
CA LEU A 185 -8.29 1.83 3.42
C LEU A 185 -8.20 0.52 2.63
N TRP A 186 -7.25 -0.36 2.99
CA TRP A 186 -7.10 -1.66 2.34
C TRP A 186 -8.37 -2.51 2.37
N ARG A 187 -9.08 -2.50 3.50
CA ARG A 187 -10.33 -3.26 3.69
C ARG A 187 -11.56 -2.56 3.14
N GLY A 188 -11.43 -1.32 2.72
CA GLY A 188 -12.54 -0.50 2.30
C GLY A 188 -13.50 -0.14 3.44
N TRP A 189 -12.98 0.05 4.65
CA TRP A 189 -13.72 0.65 5.77
C TRP A 189 -13.70 2.18 5.71
N ILE A 190 -12.68 2.73 5.08
CA ILE A 190 -12.63 4.12 4.62
C ILE A 190 -12.76 4.08 3.10
N VAL A 191 -13.72 4.83 2.57
CA VAL A 191 -14.03 4.90 1.14
C VAL A 191 -14.14 6.35 0.72
N GLN A 192 -14.00 6.60 -0.57
CA GLN A 192 -14.26 7.94 -1.11
C GLN A 192 -15.76 8.22 -1.15
N SER A 193 -16.13 9.46 -0.88
CA SER A 193 -17.52 9.90 -0.96
C SER A 193 -18.04 9.77 -2.40
N SER A 194 -19.29 9.37 -2.55
CA SER A 194 -19.95 9.32 -3.86
C SER A 194 -20.29 10.70 -4.41
N GLN A 195 -20.37 11.72 -3.55
CA GLN A 195 -20.67 13.10 -3.93
C GLN A 195 -19.41 13.84 -4.36
N ASP A 196 -18.34 13.74 -3.59
CA ASP A 196 -17.03 14.31 -3.89
C ASP A 196 -15.93 13.25 -3.74
N PRO A 197 -15.28 12.79 -4.84
CA PRO A 197 -14.20 11.82 -4.78
C PRO A 197 -12.96 12.30 -4.03
N SER A 198 -12.86 13.61 -3.73
CA SER A 198 -11.76 14.17 -2.93
C SER A 198 -11.92 13.92 -1.43
N GLU A 199 -13.14 13.64 -0.97
CA GLU A 199 -13.45 13.38 0.43
C GLU A 199 -13.52 11.89 0.75
N TYR A 200 -13.10 11.55 1.98
CA TYR A 200 -13.13 10.19 2.51
C TYR A 200 -14.15 10.09 3.64
N VAL A 201 -14.93 9.02 3.62
CA VAL A 201 -15.97 8.74 4.60
C VAL A 201 -15.85 7.32 5.13
N LEU A 202 -16.38 7.08 6.33
CA LEU A 202 -16.45 5.73 6.87
C LEU A 202 -17.59 4.95 6.22
N PHE A 203 -17.31 3.71 5.86
CA PHE A 203 -18.32 2.81 5.31
C PHE A 203 -19.34 2.38 6.37
N ARG A 204 -20.60 2.76 6.21
CA ARG A 204 -21.68 2.46 7.18
C ARG A 204 -21.94 0.96 7.37
N GLY A 205 -21.68 0.18 6.34
CA GLY A 205 -21.94 -1.26 6.32
C GLY A 205 -20.96 -2.12 7.13
N ILE A 206 -19.99 -1.56 7.86
CA ILE A 206 -18.93 -2.34 8.54
C ILE A 206 -19.52 -3.44 9.45
N SER A 207 -20.55 -3.12 10.21
CA SER A 207 -21.21 -4.04 11.16
C SER A 207 -22.44 -4.76 10.60
N ASN A 208 -22.83 -4.52 9.35
CA ASN A 208 -24.01 -5.15 8.78
C ASN A 208 -23.71 -6.60 8.38
N THR A 209 -24.45 -7.54 8.91
CA THR A 209 -24.29 -9.01 8.67
C THR A 209 -25.17 -9.52 7.53
N GLU A 210 -26.09 -8.68 6.99
CA GLU A 210 -26.97 -9.12 5.92
C GLU A 210 -26.24 -9.33 4.61
N PHE A 211 -26.31 -10.53 4.07
CA PHE A 211 -25.67 -10.92 2.82
C PHE A 211 -26.18 -10.09 1.63
N SER A 212 -27.48 -9.82 1.58
CA SER A 212 -28.11 -9.09 0.45
C SER A 212 -27.65 -7.64 0.35
N SER A 213 -27.40 -6.97 1.47
CA SER A 213 -26.95 -5.58 1.51
C SER A 213 -25.50 -5.39 1.08
N ARG A 214 -24.74 -6.49 1.01
CA ARG A 214 -23.33 -6.53 0.60
C ARG A 214 -23.13 -6.76 -0.90
N PHE A 215 -24.22 -6.97 -1.65
CA PHE A 215 -24.21 -7.19 -3.08
C PHE A 215 -24.13 -5.86 -3.83
N ASP A 216 -23.13 -5.04 -3.51
CA ASP A 216 -22.92 -3.71 -4.08
C ASP A 216 -21.71 -3.74 -5.02
N PRO A 217 -21.88 -3.42 -6.34
CA PRO A 217 -20.76 -3.32 -7.28
C PRO A 217 -19.68 -2.33 -6.84
N ASP A 218 -20.03 -1.29 -6.08
CA ASP A 218 -19.06 -0.30 -5.60
C ASP A 218 -18.05 -0.88 -4.62
N ARG A 219 -18.32 -2.05 -4.00
CA ARG A 219 -17.33 -2.75 -3.15
C ARG A 219 -16.13 -3.25 -3.95
N ILE A 220 -16.23 -3.43 -5.25
CA ILE A 220 -15.10 -3.80 -6.11
C ILE A 220 -14.00 -2.72 -6.11
N LYS A 221 -14.36 -1.46 -5.81
CA LYS A 221 -13.39 -0.35 -5.67
C LYS A 221 -12.44 -0.51 -4.48
N THR A 222 -12.74 -1.40 -3.55
CA THR A 222 -11.85 -1.67 -2.41
C THR A 222 -10.49 -2.19 -2.88
N PRO A 223 -9.38 -1.62 -2.43
CA PRO A 223 -8.03 -2.01 -2.85
C PRO A 223 -7.74 -3.51 -2.72
N LEU A 224 -8.24 -4.14 -1.67
CA LEU A 224 -8.13 -5.60 -1.46
C LEU A 224 -8.70 -6.39 -2.63
N TYR A 225 -9.91 -6.06 -3.07
CA TYR A 225 -10.59 -6.81 -4.14
C TYR A 225 -10.00 -6.51 -5.51
N GLN A 226 -9.57 -5.27 -5.75
CA GLN A 226 -8.83 -4.91 -6.97
C GLN A 226 -7.53 -5.69 -7.08
N ASN A 227 -6.75 -5.79 -5.99
CA ASN A 227 -5.52 -6.57 -5.98
C ASN A 227 -5.79 -8.06 -6.23
N ILE A 228 -6.84 -8.64 -5.65
CA ILE A 228 -7.23 -10.04 -5.91
C ILE A 228 -7.60 -10.25 -7.38
N LEU A 229 -8.35 -9.33 -7.98
CA LEU A 229 -8.71 -9.38 -9.41
C LEU A 229 -7.47 -9.27 -10.31
N GLU A 230 -6.57 -8.34 -10.02
CA GLU A 230 -5.33 -8.16 -10.78
C GLU A 230 -4.48 -9.44 -10.76
N ILE A 231 -4.36 -10.07 -9.60
CA ILE A 231 -3.67 -11.36 -9.44
C ILE A 231 -4.38 -12.45 -10.26
N LEU A 232 -5.69 -12.59 -10.12
CA LEU A 232 -6.49 -13.61 -10.81
C LEU A 232 -6.36 -13.50 -12.34
N PHE A 233 -6.53 -12.30 -12.89
CA PHE A 233 -6.41 -12.07 -14.33
C PHE A 233 -4.98 -12.24 -14.83
N SER A 234 -3.99 -11.92 -14.02
CA SER A 234 -2.58 -12.16 -14.35
C SER A 234 -2.25 -13.67 -14.38
N PHE A 235 -2.80 -14.45 -13.46
CA PHE A 235 -2.69 -15.91 -13.51
C PHE A 235 -3.39 -16.50 -14.74
N LEU A 236 -4.58 -16.01 -15.07
CA LEU A 236 -5.31 -16.43 -16.26
C LEU A 236 -4.50 -16.10 -17.54
N TYR A 237 -3.91 -14.91 -17.60
CA TYR A 237 -3.07 -14.47 -18.69
C TYR A 237 -1.82 -15.35 -18.87
N LEU A 238 -1.14 -15.67 -17.75
CA LEU A 238 -0.02 -16.61 -17.76
C LEU A 238 -0.44 -18.03 -18.19
N PHE A 239 -1.60 -18.50 -17.75
CA PHE A 239 -2.14 -19.79 -18.13
C PHE A 239 -2.38 -19.87 -19.64
N VAL A 240 -3.05 -18.87 -20.22
CA VAL A 240 -3.32 -18.81 -21.66
C VAL A 240 -2.01 -18.72 -22.46
N PHE A 241 -1.04 -17.93 -22.00
CA PHE A 241 0.31 -17.87 -22.56
C PHE A 241 0.98 -19.25 -22.60
N THR A 242 0.92 -19.97 -21.46
CA THR A 242 1.53 -21.31 -21.36
C THR A 242 0.87 -22.31 -22.30
N VAL A 243 -0.46 -22.25 -22.45
CA VAL A 243 -1.18 -23.09 -23.42
C VAL A 243 -0.71 -22.80 -24.84
N ILE A 244 -0.61 -21.51 -25.23
CA ILE A 244 -0.21 -21.13 -26.60
C ILE A 244 1.23 -21.58 -26.92
N VAL A 245 2.17 -21.35 -26.01
CA VAL A 245 3.58 -21.68 -26.24
C VAL A 245 3.79 -23.20 -26.35
N ASN A 246 2.93 -24.01 -25.70
CA ASN A 246 3.04 -25.47 -25.70
C ASN A 246 2.08 -26.16 -26.70
N THR A 247 1.25 -25.42 -27.43
CA THR A 247 0.30 -26.00 -28.41
C THR A 247 0.76 -25.70 -29.83
N ASP A 248 0.72 -26.70 -30.71
CA ASP A 248 0.98 -26.52 -32.10
C ASP A 248 -0.02 -25.56 -32.74
N SER A 249 0.44 -24.48 -33.31
CA SER A 249 -0.42 -23.52 -34.01
C SER A 249 -0.45 -23.75 -35.49
N SER A 250 -1.62 -23.62 -36.09
CA SER A 250 -1.76 -23.67 -37.55
C SER A 250 -1.11 -22.44 -38.19
N ALA A 251 -0.35 -22.63 -39.29
CA ALA A 251 0.30 -21.54 -39.98
C ALA A 251 -0.69 -20.52 -40.61
N HIS A 252 -1.93 -20.93 -40.87
CA HIS A 252 -2.90 -20.15 -41.67
C HIS A 252 -4.01 -19.50 -40.89
N HIS A 253 -4.27 -19.93 -39.65
CA HIS A 253 -5.40 -19.42 -38.84
C HIS A 253 -4.95 -19.14 -37.44
N LEU A 254 -5.58 -18.10 -36.80
CA LEU A 254 -5.44 -17.87 -35.37
C LEU A 254 -6.31 -18.89 -34.61
N GLY A 255 -5.72 -19.56 -33.64
CA GLY A 255 -6.43 -20.41 -32.72
C GLY A 255 -7.30 -19.60 -31.73
N ALA A 256 -8.31 -20.23 -31.15
CA ALA A 256 -9.16 -19.56 -30.14
C ALA A 256 -8.35 -19.04 -28.92
N TRP A 257 -7.34 -19.76 -28.49
CA TRP A 257 -6.45 -19.34 -27.41
C TRP A 257 -5.56 -18.17 -27.81
N GLU A 258 -5.09 -18.08 -29.06
CA GLU A 258 -4.32 -16.96 -29.57
C GLU A 258 -5.19 -15.69 -29.62
N TRP A 259 -6.46 -15.81 -30.04
CA TRP A 259 -7.43 -14.71 -30.02
C TRP A 259 -7.67 -14.19 -28.59
N ALA A 260 -7.93 -15.09 -27.66
CA ALA A 260 -8.16 -14.73 -26.25
C ALA A 260 -6.92 -14.03 -25.66
N TYR A 261 -5.73 -14.52 -25.96
CA TYR A 261 -4.47 -13.96 -25.50
C TYR A 261 -4.20 -12.56 -26.04
N TYR A 262 -4.38 -12.37 -27.36
CA TYR A 262 -4.13 -11.08 -28.00
C TYR A 262 -5.16 -10.04 -27.55
N LEU A 263 -6.42 -10.45 -27.37
CA LEU A 263 -7.44 -9.57 -26.81
C LEU A 263 -7.07 -9.13 -25.40
N ALA A 264 -6.68 -10.07 -24.55
CA ALA A 264 -6.22 -9.75 -23.20
C ALA A 264 -4.97 -8.83 -23.21
N THR A 265 -4.01 -9.09 -24.10
CA THR A 265 -2.82 -8.24 -24.25
C THR A 265 -3.17 -6.82 -24.62
N ILE A 266 -4.12 -6.63 -25.54
CA ILE A 266 -4.61 -5.29 -25.91
C ILE A 266 -5.25 -4.61 -24.71
N GLY A 267 -6.07 -5.32 -23.93
CA GLY A 267 -6.70 -4.77 -22.73
C GLY A 267 -5.67 -4.31 -21.70
N PHE A 268 -4.69 -5.13 -21.36
CA PHE A 268 -3.60 -4.77 -20.45
C PHE A 268 -2.75 -3.62 -21.00
N SER A 269 -2.41 -3.63 -22.30
CA SER A 269 -1.60 -2.57 -22.91
C SER A 269 -2.33 -1.22 -22.95
N LEU A 270 -3.64 -1.21 -23.19
CA LEU A 270 -4.43 0.02 -23.14
C LEU A 270 -4.48 0.60 -21.74
N ASP A 271 -4.63 -0.23 -20.70
CA ASP A 271 -4.61 0.20 -19.32
C ASP A 271 -3.27 0.87 -18.95
N GLU A 272 -2.13 0.26 -19.36
CA GLU A 272 -0.80 0.84 -19.15
C GLU A 272 -0.62 2.18 -19.90
N VAL A 273 -1.12 2.28 -21.14
CA VAL A 273 -1.06 3.53 -21.93
C VAL A 273 -1.89 4.63 -21.27
N ILE A 274 -3.08 4.31 -20.77
CA ILE A 274 -3.93 5.26 -20.04
C ILE A 274 -3.22 5.76 -18.80
N LYS A 275 -2.67 4.86 -17.98
CA LYS A 275 -1.89 5.22 -16.78
C LYS A 275 -0.68 6.10 -17.12
N PHE A 276 0.05 5.76 -18.18
CA PHE A 276 1.18 6.58 -18.65
C PHE A 276 0.72 7.98 -19.10
N SER A 277 -0.42 8.10 -19.77
CA SER A 277 -0.95 9.39 -20.23
C SER A 277 -1.37 10.32 -19.10
N HIS A 278 -1.83 9.75 -17.96
CA HIS A 278 -2.23 10.52 -16.79
C HIS A 278 -1.06 10.89 -15.87
N ILE A 279 -0.11 9.99 -15.67
CA ILE A 279 0.99 10.16 -14.70
C ILE A 279 2.25 10.75 -15.37
N GLY A 280 2.40 10.58 -16.69
CA GLY A 280 3.56 11.03 -17.45
C GLY A 280 4.83 10.24 -17.14
N VAL A 281 6.00 10.91 -17.17
CA VAL A 281 7.32 10.29 -17.04
C VAL A 281 7.52 9.63 -15.66
N ASN A 282 6.85 10.11 -14.63
CA ASN A 282 6.92 9.56 -13.27
C ASN A 282 6.32 8.14 -13.16
N TYR A 283 5.59 7.71 -14.20
CA TYR A 283 5.08 6.34 -14.32
C TYR A 283 6.20 5.31 -14.54
N LEU A 284 7.34 5.69 -15.14
CA LEU A 284 8.46 4.80 -15.46
C LEU A 284 9.23 4.34 -14.20
N GLN A 285 8.53 3.68 -13.31
CA GLN A 285 9.14 2.94 -12.20
C GLN A 285 9.59 1.55 -12.67
N PHE A 286 10.51 0.92 -11.95
CA PHE A 286 11.08 -0.38 -12.29
C PHE A 286 10.03 -1.47 -12.59
N SER A 287 8.99 -1.56 -11.76
CA SER A 287 7.91 -2.54 -11.94
C SER A 287 7.08 -2.29 -13.21
N ASN A 288 6.79 -1.02 -13.51
CA ASN A 288 6.00 -0.64 -14.67
C ASN A 288 6.80 -0.80 -15.97
N ALA A 289 8.08 -0.38 -15.98
CA ALA A 289 8.97 -0.59 -17.10
C ALA A 289 9.14 -2.09 -17.46
N PHE A 290 9.07 -2.96 -16.46
CA PHE A 290 9.11 -4.40 -16.64
C PHE A 290 7.85 -4.94 -17.35
N ASN A 291 6.67 -4.45 -16.93
CA ASN A 291 5.39 -4.75 -17.59
C ASN A 291 5.36 -4.22 -19.02
N ASP A 292 5.79 -2.97 -19.24
CA ASP A 292 5.83 -2.35 -20.55
C ASP A 292 6.72 -3.10 -21.53
N CYS A 293 7.89 -3.54 -21.07
CA CYS A 293 8.80 -4.37 -21.86
C CYS A 293 8.12 -5.70 -22.27
N MET A 294 7.47 -6.35 -21.32
CA MET A 294 6.73 -7.60 -21.57
C MET A 294 5.63 -7.41 -22.62
N TYR A 295 4.76 -6.41 -22.44
CA TYR A 295 3.68 -6.15 -23.39
C TYR A 295 4.20 -5.74 -24.76
N THR A 296 5.29 -4.97 -24.82
CA THR A 296 5.95 -4.58 -26.09
C THR A 296 6.44 -5.81 -26.86
N ILE A 297 7.08 -6.76 -26.17
CA ILE A 297 7.54 -8.02 -26.78
C ILE A 297 6.35 -8.82 -27.36
N VAL A 298 5.27 -8.92 -26.58
CA VAL A 298 4.07 -9.66 -26.99
C VAL A 298 3.37 -8.97 -28.17
N LEU A 299 3.19 -7.65 -28.14
CA LEU A 299 2.59 -6.88 -29.24
C LEU A 299 3.42 -6.98 -30.51
N PHE A 300 4.74 -6.93 -30.38
CA PHE A 300 5.63 -7.11 -31.53
C PHE A 300 5.54 -8.52 -32.13
N SER A 301 5.48 -9.56 -31.28
CA SER A 301 5.22 -10.94 -31.71
C SER A 301 3.86 -11.05 -32.41
N MET A 302 2.80 -10.44 -31.87
CA MET A 302 1.47 -10.41 -32.48
C MET A 302 1.48 -9.75 -33.85
N ALA A 303 2.15 -8.62 -34.02
CA ALA A 303 2.28 -7.93 -35.29
C ALA A 303 2.94 -8.82 -36.34
N ILE A 304 4.05 -9.50 -36.02
CA ILE A 304 4.74 -10.44 -36.93
C ILE A 304 3.81 -11.61 -37.26
N ARG A 305 3.07 -12.15 -36.28
CA ARG A 305 2.12 -13.25 -36.50
C ARG A 305 1.03 -12.87 -37.49
N LEU A 306 0.43 -11.69 -37.32
CA LEU A 306 -0.59 -11.16 -38.22
C LEU A 306 -0.05 -10.91 -39.64
N CYS A 307 1.18 -10.36 -39.74
CA CYS A 307 1.89 -10.23 -41.04
C CYS A 307 2.16 -11.59 -41.68
N GLY A 308 2.52 -12.61 -40.86
CA GLY A 308 2.72 -13.97 -41.34
C GLY A 308 1.47 -14.58 -41.96
N ILE A 309 0.33 -14.47 -41.29
CA ILE A 309 -0.98 -14.96 -41.77
C ILE A 309 -1.42 -14.25 -43.05
N SER A 310 -1.12 -12.95 -43.17
CA SER A 310 -1.46 -12.13 -44.33
C SER A 310 -0.51 -12.36 -45.53
N ALA A 311 0.59 -13.07 -45.32
CA ALA A 311 1.59 -13.28 -46.37
C ALA A 311 1.12 -14.28 -47.42
N THR A 312 1.17 -13.88 -48.68
CA THR A 312 0.74 -14.69 -49.84
C THR A 312 1.68 -15.84 -50.16
N ASN A 313 2.97 -15.70 -49.80
CA ASN A 313 4.00 -16.71 -50.05
C ASN A 313 4.08 -17.71 -48.89
N PRO A 314 3.95 -19.05 -49.14
CA PRO A 314 3.93 -20.05 -48.08
C PRO A 314 5.24 -20.11 -47.27
N ASP A 315 6.41 -19.94 -47.91
CA ASP A 315 7.70 -19.95 -47.22
C ASP A 315 7.88 -18.73 -46.29
N LYS A 316 7.41 -17.57 -46.71
CA LYS A 316 7.42 -16.36 -45.87
C LYS A 316 6.47 -16.49 -44.66
N ASN A 317 5.28 -17.08 -44.89
CA ASN A 317 4.31 -17.34 -43.83
C ASN A 317 4.95 -18.22 -42.72
N ILE A 318 5.55 -19.37 -43.11
CA ILE A 318 6.20 -20.29 -42.16
C ILE A 318 7.34 -19.58 -41.39
N ASN A 319 8.22 -18.86 -42.11
CA ASN A 319 9.33 -18.16 -41.47
C ASN A 319 8.88 -17.06 -40.50
N LEU A 320 7.88 -16.27 -40.85
CA LEU A 320 7.32 -15.24 -39.97
C LEU A 320 6.62 -15.84 -38.75
N ASN A 321 5.92 -16.96 -38.90
CA ASN A 321 5.33 -17.68 -37.80
C ASN A 321 6.39 -18.21 -36.82
N ILE A 322 7.43 -18.85 -37.31
CA ILE A 322 8.55 -19.30 -36.46
C ILE A 322 9.19 -18.11 -35.74
N MET A 323 9.40 -16.99 -36.43
CA MET A 323 9.96 -15.78 -35.82
C MET A 323 9.05 -15.21 -34.73
N SER A 324 7.74 -15.15 -34.98
CA SER A 324 6.74 -14.70 -34.00
C SER A 324 6.80 -15.51 -32.70
N TYR A 325 6.81 -16.86 -32.81
CA TYR A 325 6.88 -17.74 -31.64
C TYR A 325 8.21 -17.63 -30.87
N ARG A 326 9.32 -17.46 -31.60
CA ARG A 326 10.64 -17.24 -30.98
C ARG A 326 10.65 -15.93 -30.16
N ILE A 327 10.04 -14.87 -30.70
CA ILE A 327 9.91 -13.59 -29.99
C ILE A 327 8.95 -13.73 -28.83
N LEU A 328 7.80 -14.39 -29.01
CA LEU A 328 6.84 -14.63 -27.94
C LEU A 328 7.48 -15.38 -26.76
N SER A 329 8.34 -16.35 -27.04
CA SER A 329 9.05 -17.10 -26.00
C SER A 329 9.97 -16.23 -25.14
N LEU A 330 10.47 -15.09 -25.65
CA LEU A 330 11.26 -14.14 -24.87
C LEU A 330 10.42 -13.42 -23.78
N ALA A 331 9.11 -13.42 -23.90
CA ALA A 331 8.23 -12.85 -22.88
C ALA A 331 8.11 -13.76 -21.62
N ALA A 332 8.44 -15.05 -21.73
CA ALA A 332 8.26 -16.01 -20.64
C ALA A 332 8.95 -15.61 -19.31
N PRO A 333 10.22 -15.20 -19.27
CA PRO A 333 10.87 -14.76 -18.03
C PRO A 333 10.12 -13.58 -17.38
N PHE A 334 9.65 -12.63 -18.18
CA PHE A 334 8.91 -11.45 -17.69
C PHE A 334 7.55 -11.83 -17.09
N MET A 335 6.84 -12.78 -17.73
CA MET A 335 5.57 -13.29 -17.22
C MET A 335 5.70 -13.94 -15.85
N TRP A 336 6.70 -14.80 -15.68
CA TRP A 336 6.94 -15.46 -14.39
C TRP A 336 7.44 -14.50 -13.32
N THR A 337 8.30 -13.54 -13.68
CA THR A 337 8.77 -12.52 -12.74
C THR A 337 7.62 -11.62 -12.29
N ARG A 338 6.67 -11.30 -13.16
CA ARG A 338 5.45 -10.57 -12.78
C ARG A 338 4.65 -11.30 -11.69
N MET A 339 4.54 -12.64 -11.77
CA MET A 339 3.89 -13.41 -10.69
C MET A 339 4.64 -13.29 -9.36
N LEU A 340 5.97 -13.26 -9.41
CA LEU A 340 6.76 -13.04 -8.20
C LEU A 340 6.50 -11.65 -7.58
N LEU A 341 6.30 -10.62 -8.41
CA LEU A 341 6.01 -9.26 -7.93
C LEU A 341 4.68 -9.16 -7.17
N PHE A 342 3.70 -10.01 -7.43
CA PHE A 342 2.45 -10.03 -6.67
C PHE A 342 2.59 -10.58 -5.25
N LEU A 343 3.67 -11.30 -4.96
CA LEU A 343 3.98 -11.81 -3.62
C LEU A 343 4.55 -10.72 -2.69
N ASP A 344 4.67 -9.48 -3.14
CA ASP A 344 5.15 -8.33 -2.38
C ASP A 344 4.28 -7.99 -1.15
N VAL A 345 3.06 -8.51 -1.08
CA VAL A 345 2.17 -8.43 0.10
C VAL A 345 2.78 -9.17 1.31
N TYR A 346 3.58 -10.20 1.07
CA TYR A 346 4.27 -10.91 2.14
C TYR A 346 5.56 -10.17 2.52
N GLN A 347 5.72 -9.85 3.80
CA GLN A 347 6.83 -9.04 4.32
C GLN A 347 8.20 -9.51 3.81
N PHE A 348 8.50 -10.81 3.89
CA PHE A 348 9.79 -11.35 3.43
C PHE A 348 10.03 -11.12 1.93
N VAL A 349 9.04 -11.42 1.09
CA VAL A 349 9.16 -11.24 -0.37
C VAL A 349 9.20 -9.76 -0.73
N GLY A 350 8.35 -8.96 -0.09
CA GLY A 350 8.34 -7.51 -0.28
C GLY A 350 9.70 -6.88 0.01
N THR A 351 10.30 -7.22 1.15
CA THR A 351 11.66 -6.75 1.50
C THR A 351 12.70 -7.19 0.45
N MET A 352 12.66 -8.44 -0.03
CA MET A 352 13.56 -8.90 -1.08
C MET A 352 13.40 -8.11 -2.39
N ILE A 353 12.16 -7.80 -2.78
CA ILE A 353 11.89 -6.98 -3.98
C ILE A 353 12.43 -5.56 -3.80
N ILE A 354 12.31 -4.97 -2.60
CA ILE A 354 12.86 -3.64 -2.30
C ILE A 354 14.39 -3.65 -2.43
N ILE A 355 15.05 -4.66 -1.86
CA ILE A 355 16.50 -4.82 -1.98
C ILE A 355 16.91 -4.86 -3.45
N ILE A 356 16.25 -5.70 -4.26
CA ILE A 356 16.55 -5.82 -5.69
C ILE A 356 16.34 -4.48 -6.41
N LYS A 357 15.24 -3.76 -6.13
CA LYS A 357 14.97 -2.44 -6.72
C LYS A 357 16.06 -1.43 -6.36
N LYS A 358 16.47 -1.35 -5.09
CA LYS A 358 17.52 -0.44 -4.61
C LYS A 358 18.87 -0.79 -5.26
N MET A 359 19.24 -2.08 -5.25
CA MET A 359 20.45 -2.56 -5.91
C MET A 359 20.48 -2.20 -7.39
N MET A 360 19.37 -2.41 -8.11
CA MET A 360 19.28 -2.06 -9.55
C MET A 360 19.42 -0.55 -9.77
N LYS A 361 18.77 0.27 -8.94
CA LYS A 361 18.84 1.73 -9.05
C LYS A 361 20.28 2.24 -8.83
N GLU A 362 20.95 1.76 -7.81
CA GLU A 362 22.34 2.17 -7.51
C GLU A 362 23.34 1.66 -8.54
N SER A 363 23.04 0.51 -9.16
CA SER A 363 23.90 -0.08 -10.19
C SER A 363 23.84 0.61 -11.56
N ILE A 364 22.87 1.47 -11.81
CA ILE A 364 22.72 2.15 -13.12
C ILE A 364 24.01 2.89 -13.49
N ILE A 365 24.59 3.65 -12.58
CA ILE A 365 25.84 4.40 -12.81
C ILE A 365 26.98 3.44 -13.13
N PHE A 366 27.06 2.33 -12.39
CA PHE A 366 28.04 1.29 -12.64
C PHE A 366 27.89 0.66 -14.05
N PHE A 367 26.69 0.32 -14.48
CA PHE A 367 26.44 -0.25 -15.81
C PHE A 367 26.73 0.75 -16.92
N VAL A 368 26.50 2.03 -16.72
CA VAL A 368 26.89 3.10 -17.66
C VAL A 368 28.41 3.14 -17.77
N MET A 369 29.15 3.15 -16.65
CA MET A 369 30.62 3.09 -16.67
C MET A 369 31.15 1.84 -17.39
N LEU A 370 30.61 0.67 -17.08
CA LEU A 370 30.97 -0.59 -17.72
C LEU A 370 30.76 -0.51 -19.23
N THR A 371 29.63 0.06 -19.68
CA THR A 371 29.32 0.23 -21.10
C THR A 371 30.34 1.10 -21.81
N PHE A 372 30.73 2.23 -21.22
CA PHE A 372 31.78 3.10 -21.80
C PHE A 372 33.14 2.38 -21.90
N ILE A 373 33.52 1.63 -20.89
CA ILE A 373 34.75 0.84 -20.88
C ILE A 373 34.69 -0.25 -21.98
N LEU A 374 33.57 -0.99 -22.07
CA LEU A 374 33.35 -1.99 -23.12
C LEU A 374 33.47 -1.40 -24.53
N ILE A 375 32.85 -0.23 -24.77
CA ILE A 375 32.91 0.46 -26.07
C ILE A 375 34.34 0.90 -26.35
N GLY A 376 35.07 1.45 -25.38
CA GLY A 376 36.45 1.88 -25.55
C GLY A 376 37.38 0.72 -25.91
N PHE A 377 37.30 -0.41 -25.18
CA PHE A 377 38.09 -1.60 -25.50
C PHE A 377 37.64 -2.25 -26.81
N LEU A 378 36.34 -2.33 -27.10
CA LEU A 378 35.81 -2.80 -28.36
C LEU A 378 36.39 -2.00 -29.52
N GLN A 379 36.41 -0.68 -29.44
CA GLN A 379 37.01 0.16 -30.48
C GLN A 379 38.49 -0.12 -30.66
N ALA A 380 39.26 -0.32 -29.58
CA ALA A 380 40.68 -0.65 -29.63
C ALA A 380 40.90 -2.04 -30.29
N PHE A 381 40.09 -3.04 -29.94
CA PHE A 381 40.18 -4.36 -30.57
C PHE A 381 39.78 -4.34 -32.04
N LEU A 382 38.76 -3.56 -32.42
CA LEU A 382 38.38 -3.40 -33.84
C LEU A 382 39.47 -2.67 -34.63
N GLY A 383 40.22 -1.74 -33.97
CA GLY A 383 41.41 -1.12 -34.58
C GLY A 383 42.51 -2.12 -34.84
N LEU A 384 42.75 -3.07 -33.93
CA LEU A 384 43.69 -4.16 -34.12
C LEU A 384 43.24 -5.15 -35.22
N ASP A 385 41.94 -5.47 -35.31
CA ASP A 385 41.36 -6.30 -36.38
C ASP A 385 41.45 -5.66 -37.77
N GLN A 386 41.39 -4.32 -37.83
CA GLN A 386 41.55 -3.56 -39.06
C GLN A 386 43.02 -3.46 -39.53
N ALA A 387 44.01 -3.64 -38.65
CA ALA A 387 45.43 -3.41 -38.93
C ALA A 387 45.98 -4.36 -40.01
N ASP A 388 45.40 -5.53 -40.17
CA ASP A 388 45.77 -6.50 -41.25
C ASP A 388 44.92 -6.36 -42.53
N GLY A 389 44.05 -5.35 -42.57
CA GLY A 389 43.19 -5.04 -43.70
C GLY A 389 41.94 -5.90 -43.85
N LYS A 390 41.64 -6.76 -42.89
CA LYS A 390 40.45 -7.63 -42.86
C LYS A 390 39.63 -7.39 -41.61
N ARG A 391 38.29 -7.28 -41.74
CA ARG A 391 37.35 -7.18 -40.63
C ARG A 391 36.51 -8.45 -40.48
N ASP A 392 37.16 -9.56 -40.22
CA ASP A 392 36.49 -10.87 -40.14
C ASP A 392 36.25 -11.36 -38.71
N LEU A 393 36.90 -10.77 -37.70
CA LEU A 393 36.82 -11.21 -36.31
C LEU A 393 35.91 -10.37 -35.41
N THR A 394 35.20 -9.36 -35.92
CA THR A 394 34.36 -8.45 -35.14
C THR A 394 33.35 -9.20 -34.25
N LYS A 395 32.67 -10.22 -34.80
CA LYS A 395 31.70 -11.02 -34.03
C LYS A 395 32.36 -11.79 -32.90
N PHE A 396 33.54 -12.35 -33.16
CA PHE A 396 34.35 -13.09 -32.19
C PHE A 396 34.78 -12.15 -31.04
N ILE A 397 35.28 -10.97 -31.37
CA ILE A 397 35.71 -9.96 -30.39
C ILE A 397 34.54 -9.57 -29.45
N ILE A 398 33.38 -9.22 -30.01
CA ILE A 398 32.19 -8.89 -29.21
C ILE A 398 31.81 -10.04 -28.29
N GLN A 399 31.78 -11.26 -28.80
CA GLN A 399 31.45 -12.45 -27.99
C GLN A 399 32.49 -12.69 -26.90
N CYS A 400 33.77 -12.50 -27.17
CA CYS A 400 34.84 -12.67 -26.19
C CYS A 400 34.74 -11.63 -25.06
N LEU A 401 34.53 -10.34 -25.38
CA LEU A 401 34.36 -9.28 -24.39
C LEU A 401 33.14 -9.52 -23.52
N LEU A 402 31.99 -9.85 -24.11
CA LEU A 402 30.78 -10.16 -23.36
C LEU A 402 30.94 -11.40 -22.47
N ARG A 403 31.60 -12.43 -22.97
CA ARG A 403 31.88 -13.66 -22.22
C ARG A 403 32.78 -13.37 -21.01
N THR A 404 33.78 -12.50 -21.17
CA THR A 404 34.67 -12.10 -20.08
C THR A 404 33.90 -11.43 -18.94
N VAL A 405 32.91 -10.59 -19.27
CA VAL A 405 32.06 -9.92 -18.27
C VAL A 405 31.13 -10.91 -17.55
N LEU A 406 30.54 -11.86 -18.31
CA LEU A 406 29.47 -12.73 -17.79
C LEU A 406 30.01 -14.00 -17.11
N SER A 407 31.08 -14.61 -17.65
CA SER A 407 31.57 -15.92 -17.20
C SER A 407 33.03 -15.95 -16.81
N GLY A 408 33.76 -14.87 -17.00
CA GLY A 408 35.20 -14.78 -16.75
C GLY A 408 36.08 -14.83 -17.99
N PRO A 409 37.38 -14.55 -17.87
CA PRO A 409 38.31 -14.41 -18.97
C PRO A 409 38.60 -15.73 -19.66
N ASP A 410 38.62 -15.71 -21.01
CA ASP A 410 39.04 -16.82 -21.86
C ASP A 410 40.33 -16.42 -22.56
N PHE A 411 41.47 -16.73 -21.93
CA PHE A 411 42.80 -16.38 -22.44
C PHE A 411 43.24 -17.23 -23.63
N ASP A 412 42.72 -18.45 -23.75
CA ASP A 412 43.10 -19.39 -24.84
C ASP A 412 42.54 -18.95 -26.16
N SER A 413 41.31 -18.44 -26.18
CA SER A 413 40.63 -18.02 -27.41
C SER A 413 41.26 -16.76 -28.01
N ILE A 414 41.75 -15.82 -27.20
CA ILE A 414 42.26 -14.53 -27.68
C ILE A 414 43.79 -14.51 -27.80
N GLY A 415 44.49 -15.49 -27.23
CA GLY A 415 45.95 -15.51 -27.15
C GLY A 415 46.69 -15.47 -28.51
N ARG A 416 46.03 -15.80 -29.61
CA ARG A 416 46.56 -15.74 -30.99
C ARG A 416 46.16 -14.50 -31.76
N PHE A 417 45.23 -13.68 -31.21
CA PHE A 417 44.74 -12.49 -31.89
C PHE A 417 45.75 -11.34 -31.75
N ALA A 418 46.24 -10.83 -32.89
CA ALA A 418 47.15 -9.68 -32.99
C ALA A 418 48.27 -9.64 -31.93
N TYR A 419 48.95 -10.79 -31.75
CA TYR A 419 50.02 -10.93 -30.76
C TYR A 419 51.20 -9.98 -31.05
N PRO A 420 51.78 -9.29 -30.04
CA PRO A 420 51.45 -9.32 -28.61
C PRO A 420 50.40 -8.29 -28.14
N TYR A 421 50.01 -7.35 -29.02
CA TYR A 421 49.17 -6.19 -28.67
C TYR A 421 47.75 -6.61 -28.24
N GLY A 422 47.13 -7.58 -28.90
CA GLY A 422 45.82 -8.10 -28.52
C GLY A 422 45.81 -8.73 -27.14
N SER A 423 46.86 -9.49 -26.81
CA SER A 423 46.99 -10.10 -25.47
C SER A 423 47.16 -9.02 -24.36
N VAL A 424 48.02 -8.02 -24.59
CA VAL A 424 48.21 -6.93 -23.62
C VAL A 424 46.89 -6.16 -23.37
N LEU A 425 46.17 -5.84 -24.44
CA LEU A 425 44.90 -5.15 -24.38
C LEU A 425 43.85 -5.98 -23.62
N TYR A 426 43.78 -7.29 -23.85
CA TYR A 426 42.87 -8.20 -23.20
C TYR A 426 43.20 -8.39 -21.71
N TYR A 427 44.47 -8.50 -21.32
CA TYR A 427 44.86 -8.52 -19.93
C TYR A 427 44.48 -7.24 -19.20
N SER A 428 44.68 -6.06 -19.83
CA SER A 428 44.27 -4.79 -19.29
C SER A 428 42.77 -4.68 -19.11
N PHE A 429 41.97 -5.14 -20.10
CA PHE A 429 40.55 -5.22 -20.05
C PHE A 429 40.07 -6.10 -18.89
N THR A 430 40.62 -7.30 -18.81
CA THR A 430 40.25 -8.28 -17.76
C THR A 430 40.60 -7.74 -16.38
N PHE A 431 41.76 -7.09 -16.20
CA PHE A 431 42.14 -6.49 -14.96
C PHE A 431 41.15 -5.41 -14.49
N ILE A 432 40.77 -4.50 -15.39
CA ILE A 432 39.83 -3.41 -15.07
C ILE A 432 38.45 -3.99 -14.80
N VAL A 433 37.92 -4.88 -15.62
CA VAL A 433 36.54 -5.34 -15.50
C VAL A 433 36.41 -6.34 -14.37
N VAL A 434 37.24 -7.38 -14.32
CA VAL A 434 37.05 -8.49 -13.37
C VAL A 434 37.63 -8.15 -12.00
N LEU A 435 38.80 -7.50 -11.93
CA LEU A 435 39.44 -7.25 -10.67
C LEU A 435 38.93 -5.94 -10.01
N ILE A 436 38.66 -4.90 -10.76
CA ILE A 436 38.25 -3.61 -10.19
C ILE A 436 36.72 -3.49 -10.20
N LEU A 437 36.11 -3.46 -11.36
CA LEU A 437 34.68 -3.17 -11.51
C LEU A 437 33.77 -4.20 -10.81
N LEU A 438 34.05 -5.48 -10.97
CA LEU A 438 33.24 -6.52 -10.32
C LEU A 438 33.31 -6.43 -8.78
N ASN A 439 34.49 -6.14 -8.22
CA ASN A 439 34.62 -5.97 -6.77
C ASN A 439 33.92 -4.71 -6.26
N VAL A 440 33.92 -3.62 -7.05
CA VAL A 440 33.15 -2.42 -6.72
C VAL A 440 31.64 -2.73 -6.74
N LEU A 441 31.17 -3.50 -7.72
CA LEU A 441 29.77 -3.92 -7.79
C LEU A 441 29.36 -4.77 -6.57
N ILE A 442 30.20 -5.71 -6.16
CA ILE A 442 29.94 -6.54 -4.96
C ILE A 442 29.87 -5.67 -3.72
N ALA A 443 30.78 -4.69 -3.59
CA ALA A 443 30.79 -3.77 -2.44
C ALA A 443 29.51 -2.89 -2.42
N LEU A 444 29.09 -2.34 -3.57
CA LEU A 444 27.85 -1.57 -3.69
C LEU A 444 26.63 -2.41 -3.32
N TYR A 445 26.56 -3.65 -3.81
CA TYR A 445 25.45 -4.54 -3.49
C TYR A 445 25.41 -4.94 -2.01
N SER A 446 26.58 -5.18 -1.40
CA SER A 446 26.66 -5.48 0.03
C SER A 446 26.19 -4.32 0.89
N GLN A 447 26.55 -3.09 0.51
CA GLN A 447 26.11 -1.88 1.21
C GLN A 447 24.60 -1.67 1.05
N ALA A 448 24.09 -1.69 -0.19
CA ALA A 448 22.67 -1.52 -0.47
C ALA A 448 21.80 -2.58 0.24
N TYR A 449 22.30 -3.82 0.33
CA TYR A 449 21.66 -4.90 1.08
C TYR A 449 21.61 -4.58 2.58
N SER A 450 22.74 -4.16 3.15
CA SER A 450 22.85 -3.85 4.60
C SER A 450 21.89 -2.71 4.99
N ASP A 451 21.88 -1.63 4.20
CA ASP A 451 21.03 -0.45 4.45
C ASP A 451 19.53 -0.79 4.44
N VAL A 452 19.10 -1.68 3.52
CA VAL A 452 17.68 -2.06 3.46
C VAL A 452 17.32 -3.05 4.55
N VAL A 453 18.22 -3.98 4.90
CA VAL A 453 17.95 -4.98 5.94
C VAL A 453 17.87 -4.33 7.33
N GLU A 454 18.67 -3.31 7.60
CA GLU A 454 18.61 -2.55 8.86
C GLU A 454 17.23 -1.88 9.05
N ASN A 455 16.64 -1.34 7.98
CA ASN A 455 15.34 -0.68 8.01
C ASN A 455 14.24 -1.51 7.30
N ALA A 456 14.36 -2.83 7.29
CA ALA A 456 13.54 -3.71 6.47
C ALA A 456 12.03 -3.61 6.73
N THR A 457 11.64 -3.40 7.97
CA THR A 457 10.23 -3.27 8.36
C THR A 457 9.65 -1.96 7.85
N ASP A 458 10.35 -0.86 8.01
CA ASP A 458 9.87 0.48 7.63
C ASP A 458 9.80 0.62 6.10
N GLU A 459 10.79 0.08 5.41
CA GLU A 459 10.79 0.01 3.94
C GLU A 459 9.64 -0.86 3.41
N TYR A 460 9.37 -2.00 4.06
CA TYR A 460 8.22 -2.83 3.71
C TYR A 460 6.90 -2.08 3.93
N LEU A 461 6.73 -1.40 5.07
CA LEU A 461 5.54 -0.61 5.38
C LEU A 461 5.34 0.53 4.37
N ALA A 462 6.43 1.19 3.94
CA ALA A 462 6.41 2.21 2.91
C ALA A 462 5.95 1.65 1.55
N GLN A 463 6.48 0.51 1.12
CA GLN A 463 6.05 -0.14 -0.10
C GLN A 463 4.59 -0.61 -0.03
N TYR A 464 4.17 -1.21 1.10
CA TYR A 464 2.80 -1.64 1.32
C TYR A 464 1.82 -0.46 1.25
N SER A 465 2.14 0.65 1.91
CA SER A 465 1.34 1.88 1.87
C SER A 465 1.27 2.46 0.45
N SER A 466 2.40 2.52 -0.26
CA SER A 466 2.46 2.97 -1.65
C SER A 466 1.57 2.13 -2.58
N LYS A 467 1.57 0.80 -2.39
CA LYS A 467 0.70 -0.11 -3.16
C LYS A 467 -0.78 0.16 -2.93
N ILE A 468 -1.19 0.38 -1.68
CA ILE A 468 -2.59 0.66 -1.34
C ILE A 468 -3.02 2.01 -1.91
N LEU A 469 -2.20 3.03 -1.72
CA LEU A 469 -2.50 4.37 -2.22
C LEU A 469 -2.56 4.43 -3.75
N LYS A 470 -1.86 3.55 -4.47
CA LYS A 470 -1.98 3.43 -5.93
C LYS A 470 -3.44 3.17 -6.37
N TYR A 471 -4.18 2.35 -5.63
CA TYR A 471 -5.59 2.08 -5.92
C TYR A 471 -6.52 3.21 -5.48
N VAL A 472 -6.09 4.03 -4.53
CA VAL A 472 -6.91 5.09 -3.93
C VAL A 472 -6.74 6.44 -4.67
N ARG A 473 -5.54 6.72 -5.20
CA ARG A 473 -5.20 8.00 -5.88
C ARG A 473 -5.94 8.23 -7.19
N ALA A 474 -6.29 7.17 -7.90
CA ALA A 474 -6.99 7.25 -9.18
C ALA A 474 -8.39 6.68 -9.02
N PRO A 475 -9.35 7.47 -8.48
CA PRO A 475 -10.72 7.01 -8.33
C PRO A 475 -11.40 6.99 -9.69
N ASP A 476 -11.31 5.87 -10.37
CA ASP A 476 -12.17 5.64 -11.52
C ASP A 476 -13.61 5.53 -11.03
N ALA A 477 -14.50 6.25 -11.67
CA ALA A 477 -15.93 6.21 -11.36
C ALA A 477 -16.47 4.77 -11.41
N LYS A 478 -15.88 3.94 -12.30
CA LYS A 478 -16.18 2.51 -12.45
C LYS A 478 -14.89 1.74 -12.73
N ILE A 479 -14.69 0.60 -12.08
CA ILE A 479 -13.45 -0.18 -12.20
C ILE A 479 -13.70 -1.42 -13.04
N PHE A 480 -13.16 -1.40 -14.25
CA PHE A 480 -13.07 -2.56 -15.12
C PHE A 480 -11.63 -3.04 -15.20
N CYS A 481 -11.29 -4.02 -14.37
CA CYS A 481 -9.94 -4.58 -14.41
C CYS A 481 -9.60 -5.20 -15.76
N PRO A 482 -8.38 -4.98 -16.33
CA PRO A 482 -7.98 -5.64 -17.57
C PRO A 482 -8.09 -7.18 -17.45
N PRO A 483 -8.60 -7.89 -18.47
CA PRO A 483 -8.94 -7.42 -19.82
C PRO A 483 -10.39 -6.93 -19.99
N LEU A 484 -11.17 -6.81 -18.92
CA LEU A 484 -12.58 -6.39 -18.98
C LEU A 484 -12.76 -4.90 -19.31
N ASN A 485 -11.69 -4.11 -19.18
CA ASN A 485 -11.66 -2.71 -19.64
C ASN A 485 -11.99 -2.53 -21.13
N LEU A 486 -11.78 -3.56 -21.95
CA LEU A 486 -12.20 -3.52 -23.37
C LEU A 486 -13.73 -3.43 -23.51
N ILE A 487 -14.47 -4.07 -22.60
CA ILE A 487 -15.93 -3.98 -22.55
C ILE A 487 -16.35 -2.54 -22.23
N GLU A 488 -15.68 -1.93 -21.24
CA GLU A 488 -15.92 -0.53 -20.89
C GLU A 488 -15.66 0.39 -22.09
N ILE A 489 -14.47 0.34 -22.66
CA ILE A 489 -14.06 1.24 -23.76
C ILE A 489 -14.94 1.04 -25.00
N PHE A 490 -15.09 -0.20 -25.49
CA PHE A 490 -15.74 -0.47 -26.79
C PHE A 490 -17.26 -0.61 -26.72
N LEU A 491 -17.84 -1.08 -25.60
CA LEU A 491 -19.27 -1.29 -25.47
C LEU A 491 -19.98 -0.21 -24.66
N LEU A 492 -19.28 0.45 -23.73
CA LEU A 492 -19.89 1.44 -22.85
C LEU A 492 -19.44 2.86 -23.23
N ASP A 493 -18.14 3.16 -23.23
CA ASP A 493 -17.66 4.52 -23.43
C ASP A 493 -17.89 5.03 -24.84
N ILE A 494 -17.37 4.37 -25.84
CA ILE A 494 -17.48 4.85 -27.24
C ILE A 494 -18.92 4.98 -27.69
N PRO A 495 -19.85 3.99 -27.52
CA PRO A 495 -21.20 4.09 -28.03
C PRO A 495 -22.19 4.84 -27.13
N LEU A 496 -22.02 4.80 -25.78
CA LEU A 496 -23.05 5.27 -24.86
C LEU A 496 -22.70 6.61 -24.20
N SER A 497 -21.42 6.92 -23.92
CA SER A 497 -21.03 8.15 -23.23
C SER A 497 -21.38 9.40 -24.06
N TRP A 498 -21.30 9.29 -25.40
CA TRP A 498 -21.60 10.42 -26.30
C TRP A 498 -23.09 10.67 -26.52
N TRP A 499 -23.96 9.65 -26.37
CA TRP A 499 -25.40 9.73 -26.75
C TRP A 499 -26.35 9.75 -25.55
N MET A 500 -25.87 9.33 -24.34
CA MET A 500 -26.74 9.11 -23.18
C MET A 500 -26.48 10.11 -22.06
N ARG A 501 -27.50 10.43 -21.25
CA ARG A 501 -27.34 11.23 -20.04
C ARG A 501 -26.51 10.45 -19.01
N LYS A 502 -25.62 11.15 -18.26
CA LYS A 502 -24.68 10.60 -17.30
C LYS A 502 -25.34 9.65 -16.27
N GLU A 503 -26.55 9.95 -15.82
CA GLU A 503 -27.32 9.14 -14.87
C GLU A 503 -27.66 7.75 -15.41
N TYR A 504 -28.18 7.67 -16.67
CA TYR A 504 -28.49 6.38 -17.30
C TYR A 504 -27.23 5.58 -17.65
N TYR A 505 -26.17 6.25 -18.03
CA TYR A 505 -24.89 5.64 -18.31
C TYR A 505 -24.36 4.94 -17.05
N ILE A 506 -24.32 5.62 -15.89
CA ILE A 506 -23.90 5.06 -14.60
C ILE A 506 -24.75 3.84 -14.23
N ALA A 507 -26.07 3.93 -14.35
CA ALA A 507 -26.97 2.81 -14.04
C ALA A 507 -26.76 1.58 -14.93
N ILE A 508 -26.37 1.77 -16.19
CA ILE A 508 -26.03 0.67 -17.11
C ILE A 508 -24.70 0.05 -16.71
N CYS A 509 -23.69 0.87 -16.45
CA CYS A 509 -22.38 0.40 -15.97
C CYS A 509 -22.52 -0.45 -14.70
N ASP A 510 -23.33 -0.04 -13.73
CA ASP A 510 -23.57 -0.79 -12.49
C ASP A 510 -24.20 -2.16 -12.78
N ARG A 511 -25.16 -2.22 -13.69
CA ARG A 511 -25.76 -3.51 -14.08
C ARG A 511 -24.77 -4.43 -14.81
N VAL A 512 -23.94 -3.87 -15.70
CA VAL A 512 -22.91 -4.62 -16.40
C VAL A 512 -21.87 -5.13 -15.42
N MET A 513 -21.43 -4.30 -14.50
CA MET A 513 -20.50 -4.70 -13.42
C MET A 513 -21.10 -5.79 -12.53
N LEU A 514 -22.37 -5.67 -12.16
CA LEU A 514 -23.06 -6.68 -11.34
C LEU A 514 -23.10 -8.04 -12.05
N VAL A 515 -23.33 -8.07 -13.36
CA VAL A 515 -23.34 -9.31 -14.14
C VAL A 515 -21.94 -9.89 -14.33
N LEU A 516 -20.97 -9.05 -14.69
CA LEU A 516 -19.58 -9.45 -14.92
C LEU A 516 -18.89 -9.99 -13.65
N TYR A 517 -19.07 -9.28 -12.54
CA TYR A 517 -18.42 -9.62 -11.27
C TYR A 517 -19.31 -10.43 -10.33
N PHE A 518 -20.47 -10.94 -10.81
CA PHE A 518 -21.42 -11.72 -9.99
C PHE A 518 -20.75 -12.82 -9.12
N PRO A 519 -19.87 -13.67 -9.68
CA PRO A 519 -19.22 -14.71 -8.86
C PRO A 519 -18.32 -14.11 -7.77
N LEU A 520 -17.62 -13.01 -8.09
CA LEU A 520 -16.75 -12.33 -7.14
C LEU A 520 -17.57 -11.63 -6.05
N LEU A 521 -18.70 -11.00 -6.41
CA LEU A 521 -19.58 -10.35 -5.45
C LEU A 521 -20.15 -11.34 -4.43
N ILE A 522 -20.42 -12.59 -4.82
CA ILE A 522 -20.80 -13.64 -3.88
C ILE A 522 -19.67 -13.90 -2.87
N PHE A 523 -18.43 -14.00 -3.37
CA PHE A 523 -17.27 -14.21 -2.51
C PHE A 523 -17.06 -13.02 -1.57
N ILE A 524 -17.12 -11.79 -2.08
CA ILE A 524 -17.01 -10.56 -1.30
C ILE A 524 -18.09 -10.50 -0.23
N ALA A 525 -19.36 -10.73 -0.58
CA ALA A 525 -20.47 -10.68 0.36
C ALA A 525 -20.32 -11.71 1.50
N ASN A 526 -19.84 -12.93 1.18
CA ASN A 526 -19.57 -13.94 2.18
C ASN A 526 -18.41 -13.54 3.11
N TYR A 527 -17.30 -13.09 2.55
CA TYR A 527 -16.13 -12.65 3.32
C TYR A 527 -16.47 -11.45 4.23
N GLU A 528 -17.10 -10.41 3.68
CA GLU A 528 -17.49 -9.23 4.47
C GLU A 528 -18.54 -9.54 5.54
N SER A 529 -19.44 -10.48 5.31
CA SER A 529 -20.39 -10.95 6.32
C SER A 529 -19.67 -11.60 7.52
N GLN A 530 -18.60 -12.38 7.28
CA GLN A 530 -17.78 -12.94 8.36
C GLN A 530 -17.04 -11.85 9.13
N VAL A 531 -16.45 -10.89 8.41
CA VAL A 531 -15.78 -9.73 9.04
C VAL A 531 -16.76 -8.92 9.88
N ALA A 532 -17.99 -8.68 9.41
CA ALA A 532 -19.02 -7.97 10.15
C ALA A 532 -19.45 -8.68 11.45
N LYS A 533 -19.52 -10.01 11.44
CA LYS A 533 -19.77 -10.77 12.66
C LYS A 533 -18.69 -10.52 13.71
N ARG A 534 -17.42 -10.49 13.30
CA ARG A 534 -16.30 -10.18 14.17
C ARG A 534 -16.37 -8.75 14.70
N VAL A 535 -16.64 -7.78 13.83
CA VAL A 535 -16.80 -6.37 14.24
C VAL A 535 -17.93 -6.22 15.28
N ASN A 536 -19.07 -6.89 15.06
CA ASN A 536 -20.15 -6.87 16.04
C ASN A 536 -19.74 -7.49 17.38
N TYR A 537 -19.00 -8.59 17.35
CA TYR A 537 -18.44 -9.17 18.57
C TYR A 537 -17.50 -8.19 19.29
N ASN A 538 -16.56 -7.57 18.55
CA ASN A 538 -15.65 -6.59 19.13
C ASN A 538 -16.38 -5.41 19.78
N ARG A 539 -17.45 -4.90 19.14
CA ARG A 539 -18.29 -3.84 19.69
C ARG A 539 -19.05 -4.28 20.94
N GLN A 540 -19.52 -5.53 21.00
CA GLN A 540 -20.17 -6.09 22.20
C GLN A 540 -19.21 -6.21 23.39
N VAL A 541 -17.93 -6.50 23.11
CA VAL A 541 -16.89 -6.64 24.13
C VAL A 541 -16.20 -5.28 24.43
N HIS A 542 -16.68 -4.18 23.81
CA HIS A 542 -16.08 -2.85 23.91
C HIS A 542 -14.61 -2.74 23.49
N VAL A 543 -14.23 -3.52 22.48
CA VAL A 543 -12.90 -3.50 21.87
C VAL A 543 -12.99 -2.79 20.51
N ALA A 544 -11.86 -2.30 19.98
CA ALA A 544 -11.83 -1.63 18.69
C ALA A 544 -12.31 -2.54 17.55
N ASP A 545 -12.95 -1.98 16.52
CA ASP A 545 -13.51 -2.73 15.39
C ASP A 545 -12.47 -3.60 14.66
N ASP A 546 -11.20 -3.18 14.67
CA ASP A 546 -10.06 -3.84 14.08
C ASP A 546 -9.24 -4.73 15.05
N ALA A 547 -9.71 -4.93 16.27
CA ALA A 547 -9.07 -5.82 17.22
C ALA A 547 -9.29 -7.31 16.89
N ASN A 548 -8.52 -8.18 17.54
CA ASN A 548 -8.64 -9.64 17.47
C ASN A 548 -8.52 -10.25 16.06
N GLU A 549 -7.67 -9.67 15.19
CA GLU A 549 -7.48 -10.19 13.84
C GLU A 549 -6.67 -11.47 13.80
N ILE A 550 -5.76 -11.62 14.73
CA ILE A 550 -4.82 -12.75 14.80
C ILE A 550 -5.37 -13.86 15.69
N ASP A 551 -6.13 -13.49 16.74
CA ASP A 551 -6.61 -14.42 17.77
C ASP A 551 -7.93 -15.13 17.39
N THR A 552 -8.47 -14.88 16.20
CA THR A 552 -9.86 -15.26 15.88
C THR A 552 -10.06 -16.69 15.45
N GLU A 553 -9.03 -17.42 15.04
CA GLU A 553 -9.28 -18.77 14.48
C GLU A 553 -9.76 -19.77 15.53
N TRP A 554 -9.21 -19.75 16.72
CA TRP A 554 -9.61 -20.72 17.74
C TRP A 554 -10.68 -20.21 18.70
N ASN A 555 -10.80 -18.89 18.91
CA ASN A 555 -11.93 -18.30 19.62
C ASN A 555 -13.24 -18.38 18.84
N LEU A 556 -13.18 -18.40 17.51
CA LEU A 556 -14.37 -18.58 16.66
C LEU A 556 -14.80 -20.05 16.59
N SER A 557 -13.87 -21.00 16.71
CA SER A 557 -14.21 -22.44 16.73
C SER A 557 -14.75 -22.92 18.07
N ASP A 558 -14.46 -22.21 19.17
CA ASP A 558 -14.78 -22.64 20.55
C ASP A 558 -16.22 -22.33 21.00
N GLY A 559 -17.11 -21.87 20.13
CA GLY A 559 -18.48 -21.62 20.56
C GLY A 559 -19.35 -20.81 19.63
N PHE A 560 -18.86 -20.40 18.48
CA PHE A 560 -19.69 -19.79 17.45
C PHE A 560 -20.33 -20.86 16.55
N ASP A 561 -21.43 -21.41 16.99
CA ASP A 561 -22.36 -22.06 16.06
C ASP A 561 -22.93 -20.96 15.15
N SER A 562 -22.64 -21.06 13.87
CA SER A 562 -22.91 -20.07 12.83
C SER A 562 -24.38 -19.79 12.56
N ASP A 563 -25.31 -20.42 13.28
CA ASP A 563 -26.74 -20.41 12.96
C ASP A 563 -27.66 -19.82 14.02
N GLU A 564 -27.16 -19.20 15.09
CA GLU A 564 -28.04 -18.81 16.20
C GLU A 564 -28.06 -17.32 16.53
N ASN A 565 -29.28 -16.79 16.70
CA ASN A 565 -29.65 -15.45 17.14
C ASN A 565 -28.76 -14.93 18.30
N PRO A 566 -28.29 -13.66 18.26
CA PRO A 566 -27.43 -13.08 19.30
C PRO A 566 -28.04 -13.15 20.73
N HIS A 567 -29.36 -13.22 20.85
CA HIS A 567 -30.05 -13.42 22.15
C HIS A 567 -29.88 -14.82 22.74
N ARG A 568 -29.44 -15.81 21.98
CA ARG A 568 -29.26 -17.21 22.45
C ARG A 568 -27.83 -17.41 23.02
N HIS A 569 -26.86 -16.59 22.61
CA HIS A 569 -25.48 -16.65 23.13
C HIS A 569 -25.38 -16.22 24.58
N VAL A 570 -26.14 -15.21 24.99
CA VAL A 570 -26.18 -14.76 26.40
C VAL A 570 -26.66 -15.89 27.30
N ASN A 571 -27.66 -16.66 26.86
CA ASN A 571 -28.17 -17.79 27.63
C ASN A 571 -27.20 -19.01 27.61
N LYS A 572 -26.37 -19.16 26.58
CA LYS A 572 -25.40 -20.28 26.47
C LYS A 572 -24.15 -20.00 27.32
N SER A 573 -23.66 -18.77 27.36
CA SER A 573 -22.57 -18.36 28.25
C SER A 573 -22.99 -18.47 29.74
N GLN A 574 -24.22 -18.09 30.08
CA GLN A 574 -24.77 -18.31 31.41
C GLN A 574 -24.92 -19.80 31.74
N ARG A 575 -25.34 -20.65 30.79
CA ARG A 575 -25.41 -22.10 30.97
C ARG A 575 -24.04 -22.76 31.07
N LEU A 576 -23.03 -22.24 30.36
CA LEU A 576 -21.66 -22.71 30.45
C LEU A 576 -21.01 -22.24 31.76
N GLN A 577 -21.29 -21.03 32.22
CA GLN A 577 -20.91 -20.58 33.56
C GLN A 577 -21.59 -21.39 34.66
N GLN A 578 -22.89 -21.65 34.57
CA GLN A 578 -23.61 -22.52 35.50
C GLN A 578 -23.15 -23.99 35.48
N ARG A 579 -22.71 -24.52 34.31
CA ARG A 579 -22.07 -25.85 34.23
C ARG A 579 -20.66 -25.84 34.79
N ALA A 580 -19.87 -24.77 34.53
CA ALA A 580 -18.54 -24.59 35.11
C ALA A 580 -18.59 -24.42 36.63
N GLU A 581 -19.66 -23.81 37.16
CA GLU A 581 -19.90 -23.69 38.60
C GLU A 581 -20.36 -25.00 39.24
N GLN A 582 -20.90 -25.93 38.45
CA GLN A 582 -21.35 -27.25 38.94
C GLN A 582 -20.29 -28.37 38.79
N GLU A 583 -19.33 -28.18 37.88
CA GLU A 583 -18.31 -29.20 37.57
C GLU A 583 -16.90 -28.80 38.04
N GLU A 584 -16.66 -28.66 39.30
CA GLU A 584 -15.39 -28.58 40.00
C GLU A 584 -15.01 -27.23 40.64
N PRO A 585 -15.04 -27.15 41.95
CA PRO A 585 -14.49 -26.01 42.71
C PRO A 585 -12.95 -25.91 42.64
N SER A 586 -12.25 -26.87 42.04
CA SER A 586 -10.79 -26.86 41.85
C SER A 586 -10.36 -26.06 40.65
N PHE A 587 -11.13 -26.03 39.54
CA PHE A 587 -10.77 -25.34 38.32
C PHE A 587 -10.90 -23.82 38.46
N THR A 588 -11.95 -23.33 39.09
CA THR A 588 -12.17 -21.90 39.38
C THR A 588 -11.12 -21.34 40.34
N LYS A 589 -10.64 -22.13 41.30
CA LYS A 589 -9.54 -21.72 42.19
C LYS A 589 -8.20 -21.66 41.43
N HIS A 590 -7.98 -22.56 40.49
CA HIS A 590 -6.74 -22.52 39.67
C HIS A 590 -6.75 -21.32 38.71
N PHE A 591 -7.89 -21.00 38.11
CA PHE A 591 -8.03 -19.87 37.19
C PHE A 591 -7.91 -18.53 37.93
N SER A 592 -8.48 -18.40 39.13
CA SER A 592 -8.34 -17.19 39.94
C SER A 592 -6.91 -17.03 40.49
N SER A 593 -6.21 -18.12 40.81
CA SER A 593 -4.80 -18.04 41.22
C SER A 593 -3.87 -17.72 40.04
N TRP A 594 -4.22 -18.14 38.81
CA TRP A 594 -3.44 -17.81 37.63
C TRP A 594 -3.61 -16.34 37.22
N SER A 595 -4.82 -15.79 37.31
CA SER A 595 -5.07 -14.37 37.04
C SER A 595 -4.43 -13.44 38.07
N THR A 596 -4.38 -13.82 39.35
CA THR A 596 -3.65 -13.10 40.39
C THR A 596 -2.13 -13.18 40.18
N ASN A 597 -1.60 -14.33 39.75
CA ASN A 597 -0.19 -14.45 39.42
C ASN A 597 0.21 -13.63 38.15
N LEU A 598 -0.69 -13.45 37.20
CA LEU A 598 -0.50 -12.56 36.06
C LEU A 598 -0.47 -11.08 36.48
N ASP A 599 -1.28 -10.71 37.47
CA ASP A 599 -1.27 -9.35 38.01
C ASP A 599 0.01 -9.04 38.79
N GLU A 600 0.63 -10.05 39.43
CA GLU A 600 1.95 -9.94 40.08
C GLU A 600 3.11 -9.88 39.09
N LEU A 601 2.96 -10.45 37.88
CA LEU A 601 3.97 -10.42 36.82
C LEU A 601 3.94 -9.11 36.02
N LYS A 602 2.92 -8.27 36.18
CA LYS A 602 2.95 -6.93 35.59
C LYS A 602 4.14 -6.18 36.16
N PRO A 603 5.07 -5.69 35.30
CA PRO A 603 6.19 -4.88 35.80
C PRO A 603 5.56 -3.72 36.61
N PRO A 604 6.19 -3.33 37.72
CA PRO A 604 5.73 -2.17 38.46
C PRO A 604 5.69 -1.04 37.45
N ILE A 605 4.50 -0.60 37.09
CA ILE A 605 4.29 0.53 36.21
C ILE A 605 4.82 1.69 37.02
N THR A 606 6.11 1.98 36.86
CA THR A 606 6.63 3.29 37.18
C THR A 606 5.67 4.23 36.50
N GLU A 607 5.13 5.19 37.22
CA GLU A 607 4.19 6.21 36.75
C GLU A 607 4.79 7.05 35.60
N SER A 608 5.26 6.38 34.54
CA SER A 608 5.47 7.00 33.26
C SER A 608 4.07 7.28 32.72
N GLN A 609 3.72 8.54 32.64
CA GLN A 609 2.46 9.09 32.20
C GLN A 609 1.99 8.63 30.78
N ASN A 610 2.63 7.64 30.20
CA ASN A 610 2.46 7.15 28.83
C ASN A 610 1.92 5.72 28.72
N VAL A 611 1.37 5.14 29.79
CA VAL A 611 0.55 3.94 29.61
C VAL A 611 -0.75 4.37 28.97
N GLY A 612 -0.93 3.95 27.71
CA GLY A 612 -1.94 4.46 26.81
C GLY A 612 -3.35 4.53 27.43
N ILE A 613 -4.01 5.58 27.09
CA ILE A 613 -5.41 5.91 27.38
C ILE A 613 -6.38 4.70 27.39
N PRO A 614 -6.24 3.66 26.53
CA PRO A 614 -7.07 2.46 26.57
C PRO A 614 -7.04 1.71 27.91
N TRP A 615 -5.91 1.63 28.60
CA TRP A 615 -5.81 0.92 29.88
C TRP A 615 -6.42 1.68 31.06
N GLN A 616 -6.36 3.01 31.03
CA GLN A 616 -7.02 3.84 32.02
C GLN A 616 -8.54 3.80 31.83
N TYR A 617 -9.03 3.77 30.60
CA TYR A 617 -10.44 3.57 30.28
C TYR A 617 -10.91 2.17 30.71
N PHE A 618 -10.14 1.12 30.46
CA PHE A 618 -10.49 -0.23 30.90
C PHE A 618 -10.65 -0.29 32.44
N LYS A 619 -9.71 0.26 33.20
CA LYS A 619 -9.85 0.36 34.67
C LYS A 619 -11.02 1.22 35.11
N LEU A 620 -11.35 2.26 34.37
CA LEU A 620 -12.50 3.09 34.63
C LEU A 620 -13.81 2.34 34.37
N TYR A 621 -13.91 1.63 33.25
CA TYR A 621 -15.06 0.78 32.92
C TYR A 621 -15.23 -0.36 33.92
N GLU A 622 -14.19 -1.03 34.33
CA GLU A 622 -14.25 -2.06 35.37
C GLU A 622 -14.77 -1.51 36.71
N LYS A 623 -14.37 -0.29 37.05
CA LYS A 623 -14.92 0.41 38.25
C LYS A 623 -16.36 0.81 38.08
N ILE A 624 -16.77 1.29 36.91
CA ILE A 624 -18.15 1.65 36.59
C ILE A 624 -19.04 0.42 36.63
N ASP A 625 -18.57 -0.69 36.06
CA ASP A 625 -19.33 -1.96 36.05
C ASP A 625 -19.53 -2.51 37.47
N LYS A 626 -18.48 -2.48 38.30
CA LYS A 626 -18.58 -2.82 39.74
C LYS A 626 -19.54 -1.89 40.50
N LEU A 627 -19.53 -0.60 40.20
CA LEU A 627 -20.46 0.36 40.79
C LEU A 627 -21.90 0.13 40.33
N THR A 628 -22.09 -0.25 39.08
CA THR A 628 -23.42 -0.55 38.51
C THR A 628 -24.01 -1.82 39.13
N VAL A 629 -23.21 -2.84 39.38
CA VAL A 629 -23.60 -4.07 40.08
C VAL A 629 -23.99 -3.73 41.53
N LEU A 630 -23.18 -2.99 42.27
CA LEU A 630 -23.49 -2.58 43.65
C LEU A 630 -24.72 -1.70 43.71
N LEU A 631 -24.94 -0.86 42.72
CA LEU A 631 -26.12 0.04 42.68
C LEU A 631 -27.39 -0.76 42.39
N THR A 632 -27.33 -1.82 41.57
CA THR A 632 -28.44 -2.74 41.34
C THR A 632 -28.76 -3.56 42.59
N GLU A 633 -27.77 -4.04 43.35
CA GLU A 633 -27.95 -4.70 44.63
C GLU A 633 -28.65 -3.75 45.66
N VAL A 634 -28.14 -2.54 45.83
CA VAL A 634 -28.73 -1.54 46.72
C VAL A 634 -30.16 -1.18 46.31
N ILE A 635 -30.48 -1.14 45.01
CA ILE A 635 -31.85 -0.89 44.55
C ILE A 635 -32.75 -2.10 44.88
N GLN A 636 -32.27 -3.33 44.74
CA GLN A 636 -33.00 -4.54 45.11
C GLN A 636 -33.28 -4.60 46.62
N ASP A 637 -32.25 -4.36 47.44
CA ASP A 637 -32.41 -4.30 48.91
C ASP A 637 -33.39 -3.22 49.37
N ASN A 638 -33.34 -2.03 48.74
CA ASN A 638 -34.31 -0.99 48.99
C ASN A 638 -35.74 -1.36 48.57
N GLN A 639 -35.92 -2.13 47.53
CA GLN A 639 -37.23 -2.62 47.11
C GLN A 639 -37.77 -3.71 48.05
N GLU A 640 -36.92 -4.58 48.57
CA GLU A 640 -37.27 -5.56 49.59
C GLU A 640 -37.61 -4.92 50.92
N LEU A 641 -36.80 -3.96 51.39
CA LEU A 641 -37.09 -3.17 52.58
C LEU A 641 -38.42 -2.41 52.48
N LYS A 642 -38.72 -1.83 51.33
CA LYS A 642 -40.03 -1.19 51.07
C LYS A 642 -41.18 -2.18 51.10
N LYS A 643 -41.01 -3.41 50.61
CA LYS A 643 -42.02 -4.47 50.72
C LYS A 643 -42.26 -4.86 52.18
N GLN A 644 -41.18 -5.09 52.93
CA GLN A 644 -41.27 -5.42 54.38
C GLN A 644 -41.92 -4.32 55.21
N LEU A 645 -41.62 -3.02 54.92
CA LEU A 645 -42.27 -1.87 55.55
C LEU A 645 -43.75 -1.79 55.19
N HIS A 646 -44.15 -2.15 54.00
CA HIS A 646 -45.57 -2.17 53.59
C HIS A 646 -46.32 -3.33 54.20
N GLU A 647 -45.69 -4.48 54.43
CA GLU A 647 -46.27 -5.64 55.12
C GLU A 647 -46.43 -5.38 56.63
N THR A 648 -45.44 -4.76 57.30
CA THR A 648 -45.52 -4.34 58.72
C THR A 648 -46.46 -3.20 58.96
N SER A 649 -46.79 -2.34 58.01
CA SER A 649 -47.76 -1.29 58.12
C SER A 649 -49.25 -1.77 57.94
N ARG A 650 -49.41 -3.02 57.47
CA ARG A 650 -50.74 -3.67 57.27
C ARG A 650 -51.13 -4.67 58.40
N SER A 651 -50.20 -5.00 59.29
CA SER A 651 -50.46 -5.76 60.52
C SER A 651 -50.70 -4.79 61.65
#